data_612a556a9502eb2175c14865045c1803
#
_entry.id   612a556a9502eb2175c14865045c1803
#
_cell.length_a   1.000
_cell.length_b   1.000
_cell.length_c   1.000
_cell.angle_alpha   90.00
_cell.angle_beta   90.00
_cell.angle_gamma   90.00
#
_symmetry.space_group_name_H-M   'P 1'
#
loop_
_entity.id
_entity.type
_entity.pdbx_description
1 polymer ?
#
loop_
_entity_poly.entity_id
_entity_poly.type
_entity_poly.pdbx_seq_one_letter_code
_entity_poly.pdbx_strand_id
1 'polypeptide(L)'
;GVRQNPGRQSIDNRDLAISGDALEKGMKSNFPGSEVQELHQEEIDALLEDDNGSFGSAQSAIASVSCVAALRDKSKTEDKAFIQGIERFIDAMDGDAYTALFLAEPVTEETQAGIRNGYEELYSALSPFRKTTWSYTENESHAVMETFCSGTSDTVTDGTSSGFSDEQGRNTGFNFNAGMNQGTTNTIGQSHAVTRLRLPSKRTMVGVAAGASILALGAVAASAVFPPAGAAIVSAASTVGAAVKAGPLFGAVVPMVAGHETNGTAWSTARSIGKSMGFGMSRGYNTAHTDSSTVERSNAHSTNEQHSNGTTDTHSTVRTQQIEVCNKAVEELLTRIDEQIKRTKESEDYGCYSCAAYFLSSRPSKALLAANTYRSLMIGEGSSVESGAANLWQDRASVTAMREYLKRFTHPVFARQLWENEADSLFYTAGTLVSGRELPMHLGLPTRSVHGLPIIEHAEFGRNVPDEAMPDEDKMNLGKIYHMGKEEAAGLLLNRQAMASHTFITGSTGTGKSNAVYHLLDEITKNGQTTFLVVEPAKGEYKNVFGNCTDAQVFGTNPRETPLLRMNPFAFPENIHILEHIDRLVEIFNACWPMYAAMPAVLKDAIERSYQKVGWDLRNSESEKGIFPTFFDLLDILPGVIEESHYSKDTQSDYVGALCTRVKSLTNGIYGSVLCAEDALSDAEMFDQNVIVDLSRVGSMETKSLLMGILVMKLQEYRMCSSGMNSRLRHVTVLEEAHNLLRKTSAEQSQEGANLQGKSVEMLANAIAEMRTYGEGFIIADQAPGLLDMSVIRNTNTKIILRLPDEEDRKLVGKSAALKEAQIDELSKLPLGVAAVYQNEWPEAVLCKIEAYPMPENAVYHKPSKMPHEINAEFVFGQLAVGKELKPLSSSEMEQLKLWLKRHETVLKPEDSRYLERVFAGGELDVAKTRKAVFDFFGGIGTVVDYCAAAKKSLTPRKEFLEQLQGQYGLKAAAADWVLNSVISMGMSLNPDAKAVD
;
A
#
# COMPACT_ATOMS: atom_id res chain seq x y z
N GLY A 1 -0.95 -19.12 13.07
CA GLY A 1 -2.28 -19.35 13.62
C GLY A 1 -2.42 -18.79 15.03
N VAL A 2 -3.63 -18.49 15.42
CA VAL A 2 -3.95 -18.00 16.77
C VAL A 2 -4.64 -19.12 17.54
N ARG A 3 -4.28 -19.29 18.79
CA ARG A 3 -4.85 -20.30 19.68
C ARG A 3 -5.15 -19.70 21.05
N GLN A 4 -6.27 -20.09 21.62
CA GLN A 4 -6.63 -19.69 22.97
C GLN A 4 -5.75 -20.38 24.03
N ASN A 5 -5.37 -19.66 25.08
CA ASN A 5 -4.61 -20.20 26.19
C ASN A 5 -5.38 -21.37 26.87
N PRO A 6 -4.79 -22.58 26.91
CA PRO A 6 -5.44 -23.75 27.49
C PRO A 6 -5.74 -23.63 29.00
N GLY A 7 -5.18 -22.63 29.69
CA GLY A 7 -5.45 -22.35 31.09
C GLY A 7 -6.80 -21.66 31.37
N ARG A 8 -7.50 -21.14 30.34
CA ARG A 8 -8.85 -20.58 30.51
C ARG A 8 -9.89 -21.72 30.62
N GLN A 9 -10.75 -21.65 31.62
CA GLN A 9 -11.79 -22.66 31.88
C GLN A 9 -12.95 -22.66 30.88
N SER A 10 -13.12 -21.63 30.07
CA SER A 10 -14.13 -21.54 29.01
C SER A 10 -13.49 -21.13 27.68
N ILE A 11 -13.85 -21.86 26.62
CA ILE A 11 -13.49 -21.48 25.26
C ILE A 11 -14.44 -20.35 24.82
N ASP A 12 -13.94 -19.15 24.62
CA ASP A 12 -14.71 -18.08 24.02
C ASP A 12 -14.31 -17.95 22.55
N ASN A 13 -15.17 -18.47 21.67
CA ASN A 13 -14.95 -18.39 20.22
C ASN A 13 -14.93 -16.92 19.71
N ARG A 14 -15.51 -15.99 20.48
CA ARG A 14 -15.46 -14.57 20.15
C ARG A 14 -14.05 -14.00 20.31
N ASP A 15 -13.36 -14.34 21.38
CA ASP A 15 -11.98 -13.89 21.62
C ASP A 15 -11.04 -14.40 20.52
N LEU A 16 -11.25 -15.62 20.05
CA LEU A 16 -10.47 -16.21 18.94
C LEU A 16 -10.75 -15.49 17.61
N ALA A 17 -12.02 -15.22 17.31
CA ALA A 17 -12.42 -14.50 16.11
C ALA A 17 -11.86 -13.07 16.11
N ILE A 18 -11.94 -12.37 17.25
CA ILE A 18 -11.36 -11.02 17.41
C ILE A 18 -9.85 -11.04 17.21
N SER A 19 -9.17 -12.04 17.77
CA SER A 19 -7.71 -12.17 17.62
C SER A 19 -7.32 -12.53 16.19
N GLY A 20 -8.10 -13.36 15.50
CA GLY A 20 -7.93 -13.69 14.08
C GLY A 20 -8.10 -12.46 13.20
N ASP A 21 -9.18 -11.70 13.40
CA ASP A 21 -9.47 -10.46 12.69
C ASP A 21 -8.40 -9.39 12.94
N ALA A 22 -7.92 -9.26 14.19
CA ALA A 22 -6.83 -8.35 14.52
C ALA A 22 -5.51 -8.74 13.83
N LEU A 23 -5.20 -10.04 13.77
CA LEU A 23 -4.02 -10.55 13.06
C LEU A 23 -4.13 -10.27 11.55
N GLU A 24 -5.28 -10.57 10.94
CA GLU A 24 -5.54 -10.32 9.53
C GLU A 24 -5.40 -8.84 9.19
N LYS A 25 -6.04 -7.96 9.96
CA LYS A 25 -5.94 -6.51 9.80
C LYS A 25 -4.53 -6.00 10.03
N GLY A 26 -3.85 -6.51 11.05
CA GLY A 26 -2.45 -6.20 11.33
C GLY A 26 -1.52 -6.61 10.18
N MET A 27 -1.70 -7.80 9.62
CA MET A 27 -0.94 -8.25 8.45
C MET A 27 -1.22 -7.38 7.23
N LYS A 28 -2.49 -7.13 6.92
CA LYS A 28 -2.88 -6.29 5.76
C LYS A 28 -2.41 -4.85 5.88
N SER A 29 -2.39 -4.28 7.08
CA SER A 29 -1.95 -2.89 7.29
C SER A 29 -0.43 -2.72 7.25
N ASN A 30 0.32 -3.67 7.81
CA ASN A 30 1.79 -3.60 7.86
C ASN A 30 2.47 -4.21 6.62
N PHE A 31 1.79 -5.13 5.93
CA PHE A 31 2.28 -5.80 4.72
C PHE A 31 1.20 -5.71 3.63
N PRO A 32 0.98 -4.51 3.06
CA PRO A 32 0.02 -4.32 1.98
C PRO A 32 0.31 -5.28 0.82
N GLY A 33 -0.73 -5.88 0.25
CA GLY A 33 -0.59 -6.88 -0.81
C GLY A 33 -0.45 -8.33 -0.32
N SER A 34 -0.20 -8.58 0.98
CA SER A 34 -0.20 -9.94 1.53
C SER A 34 -1.59 -10.58 1.44
N GLU A 35 -1.62 -11.88 1.12
CA GLU A 35 -2.84 -12.68 1.19
C GLU A 35 -2.91 -13.40 2.53
N VAL A 36 -4.03 -13.23 3.22
CA VAL A 36 -4.29 -13.90 4.49
C VAL A 36 -5.51 -14.79 4.27
N GLN A 37 -5.33 -16.09 4.51
CA GLN A 37 -6.38 -17.10 4.40
C GLN A 37 -6.54 -17.79 5.74
N GLU A 38 -7.79 -17.97 6.18
CA GLU A 38 -8.10 -18.80 7.33
C GLU A 38 -8.01 -20.27 6.92
N LEU A 39 -7.25 -21.06 7.67
CA LEU A 39 -7.15 -22.50 7.48
C LEU A 39 -7.99 -23.22 8.54
N HIS A 40 -8.78 -24.18 8.10
CA HIS A 40 -9.53 -25.05 8.98
C HIS A 40 -8.67 -26.19 9.53
N GLN A 41 -9.11 -26.82 10.64
CA GLN A 41 -8.34 -27.89 11.31
C GLN A 41 -7.96 -29.04 10.38
N GLU A 42 -8.84 -29.40 9.45
CA GLU A 42 -8.59 -30.46 8.47
C GLU A 42 -7.44 -30.11 7.52
N GLU A 43 -7.31 -28.84 7.13
CA GLU A 43 -6.22 -28.36 6.27
C GLU A 43 -4.90 -28.30 7.05
N ILE A 44 -4.94 -27.91 8.32
CA ILE A 44 -3.78 -27.91 9.22
C ILE A 44 -3.30 -29.35 9.44
N ASP A 45 -4.22 -30.28 9.67
CA ASP A 45 -3.91 -31.70 9.85
C ASP A 45 -3.32 -32.26 8.55
N ALA A 46 -3.86 -31.91 7.39
CA ALA A 46 -3.31 -32.31 6.09
C ALA A 46 -1.89 -31.77 5.87
N LEU A 47 -1.61 -30.52 6.24
CA LEU A 47 -0.26 -29.94 6.15
C LEU A 47 0.76 -30.66 7.05
N LEU A 48 0.33 -31.22 8.16
CA LEU A 48 1.20 -31.90 9.13
C LEU A 48 1.16 -33.42 9.03
N GLU A 49 0.19 -34.02 8.31
CA GLU A 49 0.00 -35.46 8.14
C GLU A 49 0.19 -35.97 6.72
N ASP A 50 0.49 -35.12 5.74
CA ASP A 50 0.50 -35.49 4.31
C ASP A 50 1.13 -36.88 4.06
N ASP A 51 0.27 -37.86 3.77
CA ASP A 51 0.66 -39.24 3.47
C ASP A 51 1.32 -39.41 2.08
N ASN A 52 1.13 -38.44 1.18
CA ASN A 52 1.66 -38.47 -0.19
C ASN A 52 2.85 -37.55 -0.42
N GLY A 53 3.17 -36.69 0.55
CA GLY A 53 4.26 -35.73 0.46
C GLY A 53 5.47 -36.10 1.31
N SER A 54 6.02 -35.09 1.96
CA SER A 54 7.27 -35.19 2.72
C SER A 54 7.19 -36.05 3.98
N PHE A 55 6.00 -36.41 4.47
CA PHE A 55 5.80 -36.94 5.82
C PHE A 55 5.26 -38.38 5.92
N GLY A 56 4.77 -38.97 4.84
CA GLY A 56 4.17 -40.31 4.84
C GLY A 56 5.16 -41.48 4.96
N SER A 57 6.45 -41.24 4.97
CA SER A 57 7.44 -42.32 5.07
C SER A 57 7.73 -42.74 6.51
N ALA A 58 8.09 -44.03 6.69
CA ALA A 58 8.53 -44.57 7.95
C ALA A 58 9.81 -43.88 8.53
N GLN A 59 10.41 -42.97 7.78
CA GLN A 59 11.64 -42.27 8.11
C GLN A 59 11.44 -40.76 8.37
N SER A 60 10.19 -40.30 8.59
CA SER A 60 9.96 -38.88 8.89
C SER A 60 10.66 -38.45 10.18
N ALA A 61 11.19 -37.23 10.16
CA ALA A 61 11.88 -36.65 11.30
C ALA A 61 11.45 -35.21 11.53
N ILE A 62 11.56 -34.80 12.78
CA ILE A 62 11.31 -33.42 13.23
C ILE A 62 12.58 -32.90 13.86
N ALA A 63 13.03 -31.74 13.42
CA ALA A 63 14.11 -31.01 14.09
C ALA A 63 13.57 -29.71 14.67
N SER A 64 14.01 -29.35 15.89
CA SER A 64 13.72 -28.04 16.46
C SER A 64 14.96 -27.17 16.57
N VAL A 65 14.76 -25.88 16.49
CA VAL A 65 15.79 -24.87 16.75
C VAL A 65 15.26 -23.88 17.77
N SER A 66 16.07 -23.65 18.79
CA SER A 66 15.93 -22.57 19.74
C SER A 66 17.19 -21.70 19.73
N CYS A 67 17.03 -20.41 19.51
CA CYS A 67 18.12 -19.45 19.52
C CYS A 67 17.59 -18.04 19.74
N VAL A 68 18.43 -17.16 20.21
CA VAL A 68 18.16 -15.72 20.20
C VAL A 68 18.62 -15.17 18.86
N ALA A 69 17.65 -14.69 18.07
CA ALA A 69 17.97 -14.07 16.78
C ALA A 69 18.54 -12.68 16.97
N ALA A 70 19.60 -12.35 16.24
CA ALA A 70 20.20 -11.02 16.25
C ALA A 70 20.76 -10.67 14.88
N LEU A 71 20.74 -9.38 14.55
CA LEU A 71 21.33 -8.88 13.32
C LEU A 71 22.86 -8.94 13.39
N ARG A 72 23.49 -9.25 12.29
CA ARG A 72 24.94 -9.09 12.10
C ARG A 72 25.24 -7.63 11.76
N ASP A 73 26.24 -7.08 12.39
CA ASP A 73 26.68 -5.70 12.14
C ASP A 73 27.28 -5.58 10.73
N LYS A 74 26.54 -4.90 9.84
CA LYS A 74 26.97 -4.66 8.45
C LYS A 74 28.25 -3.79 8.37
N SER A 75 28.55 -3.02 9.40
CA SER A 75 29.74 -2.13 9.40
C SER A 75 31.04 -2.88 9.66
N LYS A 76 30.97 -4.07 10.27
CA LYS A 76 32.13 -4.90 10.66
C LYS A 76 32.44 -6.01 9.67
N THR A 77 31.53 -6.29 8.73
CA THR A 77 31.74 -7.29 7.69
C THR A 77 32.09 -6.61 6.37
N GLU A 78 33.32 -6.79 5.89
CA GLU A 78 33.75 -6.40 4.54
C GLU A 78 32.95 -7.13 3.43
N ASP A 79 32.30 -8.23 3.77
CA ASP A 79 31.44 -9.01 2.87
C ASP A 79 30.07 -8.40 2.72
N LYS A 80 29.93 -7.52 1.72
CA LYS A 80 28.65 -6.95 1.29
C LYS A 80 27.64 -8.00 0.79
N ALA A 81 28.05 -9.26 0.66
CA ALA A 81 27.27 -10.33 0.06
C ALA A 81 26.42 -11.15 1.05
N PHE A 82 26.70 -11.08 2.37
CA PHE A 82 25.92 -11.87 3.32
C PHE A 82 24.62 -11.16 3.71
N ILE A 83 23.52 -11.70 3.24
CA ILE A 83 22.18 -11.25 3.58
C ILE A 83 21.61 -12.22 4.59
N GLN A 84 21.24 -11.72 5.74
CA GLN A 84 20.53 -12.43 6.78
C GLN A 84 19.03 -12.32 6.49
N GLY A 85 18.33 -13.45 6.44
CA GLY A 85 16.89 -13.47 6.20
C GLY A 85 16.35 -14.82 5.74
N ILE A 86 15.03 -14.92 5.69
CA ILE A 86 14.32 -16.14 5.32
C ILE A 86 14.57 -16.52 3.84
N GLU A 87 14.89 -15.56 2.99
CA GLU A 87 15.19 -15.77 1.57
C GLU A 87 16.36 -16.72 1.38
N ARG A 88 17.42 -16.55 2.18
CA ARG A 88 18.58 -17.45 2.15
C ARG A 88 18.27 -18.81 2.66
N PHE A 89 17.33 -18.92 3.59
CA PHE A 89 16.85 -20.22 4.06
C PHE A 89 16.10 -20.95 2.93
N ILE A 90 15.19 -20.23 2.25
CA ILE A 90 14.42 -20.80 1.14
C ILE A 90 15.36 -21.23 0.00
N ASP A 91 16.30 -20.39 -0.40
CA ASP A 91 17.31 -20.72 -1.44
C ASP A 91 18.15 -21.94 -1.04
N ALA A 92 18.57 -22.03 0.23
CA ALA A 92 19.40 -23.14 0.71
C ALA A 92 18.64 -24.47 0.79
N MET A 93 17.32 -24.42 0.85
CA MET A 93 16.42 -25.58 0.89
C MET A 93 15.77 -25.86 -0.45
N ASP A 94 16.14 -25.16 -1.52
CA ASP A 94 15.57 -25.36 -2.86
C ASP A 94 15.77 -26.81 -3.33
N GLY A 95 14.70 -27.41 -3.86
CA GLY A 95 14.65 -28.81 -4.28
C GLY A 95 14.45 -29.84 -3.17
N ASP A 96 14.37 -29.42 -1.88
CA ASP A 96 14.10 -30.30 -0.76
C ASP A 96 12.68 -30.07 -0.20
N ALA A 97 11.92 -31.14 0.01
CA ALA A 97 10.60 -31.04 0.62
C ALA A 97 10.69 -30.97 2.14
N TYR A 98 10.13 -29.91 2.72
CA TYR A 98 10.06 -29.70 4.16
C TYR A 98 8.85 -28.84 4.54
N THR A 99 8.41 -28.94 5.80
CA THR A 99 7.49 -27.99 6.41
C THR A 99 8.20 -27.30 7.57
N ALA A 100 8.17 -25.99 7.59
CA ALA A 100 8.71 -25.19 8.69
C ALA A 100 7.56 -24.60 9.50
N LEU A 101 7.57 -24.81 10.82
CA LEU A 101 6.59 -24.25 11.75
C LEU A 101 7.33 -23.41 12.79
N PHE A 102 6.94 -22.16 12.89
CA PHE A 102 7.48 -21.22 13.89
C PHE A 102 6.42 -21.01 14.96
N LEU A 103 6.70 -21.42 16.18
CA LEU A 103 5.81 -21.24 17.30
C LEU A 103 6.35 -20.16 18.23
N ALA A 104 5.47 -19.22 18.59
CA ALA A 104 5.75 -18.18 19.55
C ALA A 104 4.57 -18.12 20.53
N GLU A 105 4.78 -18.64 21.73
CA GLU A 105 3.78 -18.60 22.80
C GLU A 105 3.97 -17.34 23.64
N PRO A 106 2.96 -16.47 23.78
CA PRO A 106 3.07 -15.28 24.60
C PRO A 106 3.26 -15.64 26.07
N VAL A 107 4.17 -14.95 26.74
CA VAL A 107 4.45 -15.09 28.16
C VAL A 107 3.70 -14.00 28.91
N THR A 108 2.95 -14.38 29.98
CA THR A 108 2.18 -13.40 30.77
C THR A 108 3.11 -12.45 31.53
N GLU A 109 2.65 -11.24 31.80
CA GLU A 109 3.42 -10.22 32.56
C GLU A 109 3.85 -10.75 33.95
N GLU A 110 3.00 -11.51 34.63
CA GLU A 110 3.31 -12.10 35.92
C GLU A 110 4.46 -13.12 35.83
N THR A 111 4.45 -13.94 34.77
CA THR A 111 5.54 -14.90 34.49
C THR A 111 6.82 -14.15 34.11
N GLN A 112 6.73 -13.10 33.30
CA GLN A 112 7.86 -12.28 32.89
C GLN A 112 8.51 -11.59 34.11
N ALA A 113 7.69 -11.02 35.00
CA ALA A 113 8.19 -10.44 36.24
C ALA A 113 8.89 -11.50 37.13
N GLY A 114 8.33 -12.70 37.21
CA GLY A 114 8.94 -13.83 37.89
C GLY A 114 10.29 -14.23 37.31
N ILE A 115 10.43 -14.24 35.99
CA ILE A 115 11.67 -14.51 35.26
C ILE A 115 12.74 -13.45 35.60
N ARG A 116 12.38 -12.18 35.53
CA ARG A 116 13.27 -11.07 35.85
C ARG A 116 13.76 -11.16 37.30
N ASN A 117 12.84 -11.31 38.23
CA ASN A 117 13.20 -11.46 39.66
C ASN A 117 14.16 -12.64 39.88
N GLY A 118 13.93 -13.74 39.17
CA GLY A 118 14.86 -14.89 39.23
C GLY A 118 16.26 -14.57 38.71
N TYR A 119 16.41 -13.83 37.64
CA TYR A 119 17.72 -13.38 37.15
C TYR A 119 18.40 -12.38 38.12
N GLU A 120 17.63 -11.45 38.70
CA GLU A 120 18.11 -10.49 39.68
C GLU A 120 18.60 -11.17 40.96
N GLU A 121 17.86 -12.18 41.45
CA GLU A 121 18.25 -12.99 42.61
C GLU A 121 19.50 -13.81 42.30
N LEU A 122 19.58 -14.42 41.12
CA LEU A 122 20.78 -15.18 40.70
C LEU A 122 21.99 -14.27 40.56
N TYR A 123 21.84 -13.08 40.02
CA TYR A 123 22.89 -12.07 39.95
C TYR A 123 23.39 -11.69 41.35
N SER A 124 22.45 -11.42 42.26
CA SER A 124 22.74 -11.04 43.63
C SER A 124 23.46 -12.18 44.38
N ALA A 125 23.06 -13.41 44.16
CA ALA A 125 23.69 -14.60 44.76
C ALA A 125 25.13 -14.84 44.26
N LEU A 126 25.39 -14.54 42.98
CA LEU A 126 26.69 -14.76 42.34
C LEU A 126 27.66 -13.59 42.51
N SER A 127 27.16 -12.39 42.65
CA SER A 127 27.98 -11.17 42.69
C SER A 127 29.08 -11.16 43.77
N PRO A 128 28.87 -11.74 44.98
CA PRO A 128 29.94 -11.80 45.99
C PRO A 128 31.14 -12.65 45.58
N PHE A 129 30.95 -13.59 44.65
CA PHE A 129 32.03 -14.45 44.17
C PHE A 129 32.87 -13.86 43.05
N ARG A 130 32.48 -12.67 42.54
CA ARG A 130 33.18 -11.95 41.45
C ARG A 130 34.60 -11.52 41.89
N LYS A 131 34.70 -10.95 43.09
CA LYS A 131 35.95 -10.40 43.61
C LYS A 131 36.15 -10.80 45.06
N THR A 132 37.34 -11.22 45.38
CA THR A 132 37.77 -11.49 46.76
C THR A 132 38.93 -10.59 47.06
N THR A 133 38.77 -9.73 48.07
CA THR A 133 39.85 -8.84 48.51
C THR A 133 40.48 -9.42 49.78
N TRP A 134 41.77 -9.65 49.74
CA TRP A 134 42.53 -10.04 50.88
C TRP A 134 43.32 -8.81 51.38
N SER A 135 43.03 -8.39 52.59
CA SER A 135 43.84 -7.35 53.24
C SER A 135 44.68 -7.97 54.34
N TYR A 136 45.95 -7.83 54.21
CA TYR A 136 46.87 -8.14 55.24
C TYR A 136 47.42 -6.84 55.82
N THR A 137 47.16 -6.61 57.11
CA THR A 137 47.59 -5.43 57.80
C THR A 137 48.57 -5.82 58.89
N GLU A 138 49.85 -5.39 58.80
CA GLU A 138 50.86 -5.58 59.77
C GLU A 138 51.03 -4.25 60.50
N ASN A 139 50.74 -4.29 61.80
CA ASN A 139 50.92 -3.15 62.68
C ASN A 139 52.15 -3.39 63.55
N GLU A 140 53.20 -2.69 63.28
CA GLU A 140 54.32 -2.61 64.20
C GLU A 140 54.22 -1.31 65.03
N SER A 141 53.88 -1.42 66.31
CA SER A 141 53.85 -0.30 67.22
C SER A 141 54.95 -0.49 68.27
N HIS A 142 55.92 0.35 68.21
CA HIS A 142 56.91 0.48 69.27
C HIS A 142 56.52 1.68 70.12
N ALA A 143 56.03 1.43 71.33
CA ALA A 143 55.86 2.43 72.37
C ALA A 143 57.01 2.33 73.33
N VAL A 144 57.85 3.27 73.34
CA VAL A 144 58.88 3.45 74.43
C VAL A 144 58.23 4.35 75.45
N MET A 145 57.84 3.77 76.60
CA MET A 145 57.25 4.49 77.70
C MET A 145 58.29 4.51 78.81
N GLU A 146 59.01 5.62 79.00
CA GLU A 146 59.74 5.88 80.22
C GLU A 146 58.77 6.56 81.22
N THR A 147 58.35 5.75 82.23
CA THR A 147 57.47 6.25 83.26
C THR A 147 58.25 6.34 84.55
N PHE A 148 58.54 7.52 84.98
CA PHE A 148 58.88 7.80 86.38
C PHE A 148 57.61 8.24 87.09
N CYS A 149 56.98 7.41 87.83
CA CYS A 149 55.77 7.75 88.59
C CYS A 149 56.08 7.75 90.11
N SER A 150 55.83 8.88 90.74
CA SER A 150 55.43 8.88 92.12
C SER A 150 54.42 9.97 92.29
N GLY A 151 53.21 9.51 92.53
CA GLY A 151 52.09 10.40 92.84
C GLY A 151 50.74 10.09 92.10
N THR A 152 49.70 10.02 92.84
CA THR A 152 48.36 9.87 92.42
C THR A 152 47.77 11.22 91.91
N SER A 153 47.27 11.27 90.71
CA SER A 153 46.49 12.44 90.19
C SER A 153 45.14 12.02 89.62
N ASP A 154 44.12 12.66 90.09
CA ASP A 154 42.74 12.55 89.50
C ASP A 154 42.59 13.68 88.49
N THR A 155 42.34 13.29 87.25
CA THR A 155 42.04 14.29 86.18
C THR A 155 40.71 13.94 85.56
N VAL A 156 39.82 14.90 85.56
CA VAL A 156 38.57 14.87 84.83
C VAL A 156 38.70 15.68 83.56
N THR A 157 38.57 15.08 82.41
CA THR A 157 38.64 15.77 81.17
C THR A 157 37.27 15.62 80.42
N ASP A 158 36.52 16.74 80.27
CA ASP A 158 35.37 16.85 79.43
C ASP A 158 35.83 17.40 78.05
N GLY A 159 35.80 16.57 77.05
CA GLY A 159 36.07 17.01 75.67
C GLY A 159 34.84 16.83 74.80
N THR A 160 34.29 17.92 74.29
CA THR A 160 33.29 17.90 73.24
C THR A 160 33.91 18.23 71.90
N SER A 161 33.85 17.33 70.96
CA SER A 161 34.17 17.62 69.54
C SER A 161 32.92 17.52 68.69
N SER A 162 32.56 18.59 67.97
CA SER A 162 31.49 18.65 67.00
C SER A 162 32.12 18.77 65.57
N GLY A 163 31.85 17.80 64.74
CA GLY A 163 32.22 17.82 63.33
C GLY A 163 30.99 17.84 62.42
N PHE A 164 30.91 18.82 61.57
CA PHE A 164 29.91 18.84 60.49
C PHE A 164 30.54 18.24 59.22
N SER A 165 29.86 17.27 58.59
CA SER A 165 30.15 16.86 57.23
C SER A 165 28.86 16.81 56.44
N ASP A 166 28.72 17.69 55.44
CA ASP A 166 27.66 17.64 54.43
C ASP A 166 28.12 16.71 53.31
N GLU A 167 27.53 15.53 53.23
CA GLU A 167 27.65 14.67 52.05
C GLU A 167 26.27 14.57 51.37
N GLN A 168 26.12 15.29 50.27
CA GLN A 168 25.05 15.00 49.29
C GLN A 168 25.53 13.88 48.36
N GLY A 169 25.31 12.61 48.76
CA GLY A 169 25.51 11.46 47.92
C GLY A 169 24.23 10.69 47.71
N ARG A 170 23.83 10.53 46.48
CA ARG A 170 22.83 9.52 46.12
C ARG A 170 23.43 8.15 46.36
N ASN A 171 23.27 7.63 47.53
CA ASN A 171 23.68 6.26 47.86
C ASN A 171 22.49 5.34 47.67
N THR A 172 22.44 4.62 46.55
CA THR A 172 21.85 3.32 46.53
C THR A 172 22.86 2.33 47.08
N GLY A 173 23.04 2.38 48.39
CA GLY A 173 23.96 1.49 49.09
C GLY A 173 23.22 0.22 49.50
N PHE A 174 23.51 -0.85 48.85
CA PHE A 174 23.29 -2.16 49.45
C PHE A 174 24.33 -2.36 50.59
N ASN A 175 23.90 -2.23 51.83
CA ASN A 175 24.72 -2.62 52.94
C ASN A 175 24.65 -4.14 53.07
N PHE A 176 25.63 -4.79 52.50
CA PHE A 176 25.93 -6.19 52.78
C PHE A 176 26.74 -6.25 54.07
N ASN A 177 26.06 -6.26 55.23
CA ASN A 177 26.69 -6.65 56.50
C ASN A 177 26.71 -8.15 56.55
N ALA A 178 27.75 -8.75 56.03
CA ALA A 178 28.13 -10.10 56.39
C ALA A 178 28.74 -10.08 57.82
N GLY A 179 27.90 -9.72 58.78
CA GLY A 179 28.26 -9.81 60.18
C GLY A 179 28.29 -11.25 60.63
N MET A 180 29.37 -11.96 60.40
CA MET A 180 29.67 -13.03 61.30
C MET A 180 30.25 -12.42 62.60
N ASN A 181 29.37 -11.84 63.41
CA ASN A 181 29.69 -11.55 64.77
C ASN A 181 29.48 -12.82 65.61
N GLN A 182 30.48 -13.63 65.68
CA GLN A 182 30.74 -14.35 66.93
C GLN A 182 31.68 -13.46 67.75
N GLY A 183 31.10 -12.50 68.43
CA GLY A 183 31.80 -11.72 69.42
C GLY A 183 31.98 -12.49 70.71
N THR A 184 33.10 -12.98 70.92
CA THR A 184 33.61 -13.09 72.25
C THR A 184 34.77 -12.16 72.34
N THR A 185 34.52 -10.99 72.88
CA THR A 185 35.55 -10.02 73.21
C THR A 185 36.17 -10.46 74.57
N ASN A 186 37.25 -11.15 74.53
CA ASN A 186 38.16 -11.24 75.64
C ASN A 186 39.34 -10.38 75.34
N THR A 187 39.31 -9.21 75.95
CA THR A 187 40.46 -8.24 75.91
C THR A 187 41.53 -8.69 76.88
N ILE A 188 42.55 -9.36 76.41
CA ILE A 188 43.81 -9.41 77.04
C ILE A 188 44.84 -9.09 75.97
N GLY A 189 45.61 -8.06 76.22
CA GLY A 189 46.60 -7.54 75.33
C GLY A 189 47.59 -8.55 74.89
N GLN A 190 47.70 -8.73 73.71
CA GLN A 190 48.64 -9.14 72.67
C GLN A 190 47.77 -9.82 71.56
N SER A 191 47.26 -9.03 70.70
CA SER A 191 46.44 -9.59 69.60
C SER A 191 47.25 -9.81 68.33
N HIS A 192 47.75 -11.01 68.21
CA HIS A 192 47.93 -11.59 66.89
C HIS A 192 46.62 -12.21 66.45
N ALA A 193 45.71 -11.40 66.03
CA ALA A 193 44.53 -11.89 65.42
C ALA A 193 44.78 -12.25 63.92
N VAL A 194 45.37 -13.39 63.73
CA VAL A 194 45.34 -14.07 62.43
C VAL A 194 43.98 -14.71 62.34
N THR A 195 43.05 -13.97 61.83
CA THR A 195 41.77 -14.56 61.38
C THR A 195 42.10 -15.36 60.14
N ARG A 196 42.42 -16.60 60.27
CA ARG A 196 42.45 -17.55 59.16
C ARG A 196 41.02 -17.79 58.74
N LEU A 197 40.55 -16.97 57.83
CA LEU A 197 39.44 -17.36 56.95
C LEU A 197 39.91 -18.64 56.25
N ARG A 198 39.35 -19.78 56.57
CA ARG A 198 39.55 -21.00 55.79
C ARG A 198 38.93 -20.74 54.42
N LEU A 199 39.76 -20.43 53.49
CA LEU A 199 39.37 -20.47 52.06
C LEU A 199 38.82 -21.85 51.76
N PRO A 200 37.68 -21.94 51.05
CA PRO A 200 37.32 -23.16 50.40
C PRO A 200 38.56 -23.65 49.61
N SER A 201 38.83 -24.95 49.65
CA SER A 201 39.99 -25.50 48.97
C SER A 201 40.01 -25.04 47.48
N LYS A 202 41.21 -24.96 46.87
CA LYS A 202 41.28 -24.68 45.42
C LYS A 202 40.31 -25.54 44.58
N ARG A 203 40.02 -26.77 45.02
CA ARG A 203 39.06 -27.67 44.42
C ARG A 203 37.62 -27.14 44.57
N THR A 204 37.24 -26.55 45.66
CA THR A 204 35.88 -26.03 45.93
C THR A 204 35.70 -24.70 45.18
N MET A 205 36.73 -23.82 45.09
CA MET A 205 36.68 -22.62 44.29
C MET A 205 36.63 -22.93 42.78
N VAL A 206 37.38 -23.90 42.32
CA VAL A 206 37.32 -24.39 40.94
C VAL A 206 35.98 -25.07 40.70
N GLY A 207 35.40 -25.72 41.69
CA GLY A 207 34.06 -26.35 41.63
C GLY A 207 32.94 -25.31 41.50
N VAL A 208 33.03 -24.19 42.24
CA VAL A 208 32.02 -23.10 42.15
C VAL A 208 32.15 -22.34 40.83
N ALA A 209 33.41 -22.02 40.42
CA ALA A 209 33.66 -21.43 39.14
C ALA A 209 33.31 -22.41 37.98
N ALA A 210 33.60 -23.67 38.12
CA ALA A 210 33.22 -24.71 37.17
C ALA A 210 31.72 -24.97 37.16
N GLY A 211 31.04 -24.92 38.30
CA GLY A 211 29.58 -25.08 38.38
C GLY A 211 28.84 -23.98 37.68
N ALA A 212 29.23 -22.75 37.88
CA ALA A 212 28.67 -21.58 37.17
C ALA A 212 29.03 -21.54 35.67
N SER A 213 30.26 -21.96 35.34
CA SER A 213 30.73 -22.10 33.96
C SER A 213 30.12 -23.36 33.29
N ILE A 214 29.83 -24.41 34.02
CA ILE A 214 29.19 -25.64 33.53
C ILE A 214 27.70 -25.42 33.21
N LEU A 215 26.97 -24.55 33.93
CA LEU A 215 25.63 -24.14 33.54
C LEU A 215 25.60 -23.39 32.20
N ALA A 216 26.60 -22.57 31.92
CA ALA A 216 26.71 -21.86 30.64
C ALA A 216 27.47 -22.67 29.58
N LEU A 217 28.57 -23.36 29.95
CA LEU A 217 29.40 -24.18 29.06
C LEU A 217 28.85 -25.63 28.92
N GLY A 218 28.17 -26.16 29.93
CA GLY A 218 27.54 -27.43 29.89
C GLY A 218 26.38 -27.51 28.88
N ALA A 219 25.67 -26.40 28.67
CA ALA A 219 24.68 -26.28 27.62
C ALA A 219 25.29 -26.40 26.20
N VAL A 220 26.50 -25.85 26.00
CA VAL A 220 27.23 -25.94 24.72
C VAL A 220 27.84 -27.33 24.52
N ALA A 221 28.43 -27.90 25.56
CA ALA A 221 29.06 -29.21 25.48
C ALA A 221 28.03 -30.34 25.39
N ALA A 222 26.88 -30.23 26.08
CA ALA A 222 25.81 -31.21 26.03
C ALA A 222 25.09 -31.17 24.64
N SER A 223 25.03 -30.01 23.98
CA SER A 223 24.48 -29.91 22.62
C SER A 223 25.36 -30.59 21.58
N ALA A 224 26.67 -30.64 21.80
CA ALA A 224 27.63 -31.27 20.91
C ALA A 224 27.72 -32.81 21.04
N VAL A 225 27.47 -33.33 22.24
CA VAL A 225 27.66 -34.75 22.56
C VAL A 225 26.34 -35.51 22.66
N PHE A 226 25.26 -34.84 23.10
CA PHE A 226 23.91 -35.44 23.23
C PHE A 226 22.84 -34.48 22.71
N PRO A 227 22.55 -34.50 21.43
CA PRO A 227 21.63 -33.54 20.80
C PRO A 227 20.28 -33.39 21.53
N PRO A 228 19.59 -34.43 21.99
CA PRO A 228 18.32 -34.28 22.69
C PRO A 228 18.44 -33.61 24.05
N ALA A 229 19.56 -33.78 24.73
CA ALA A 229 19.79 -33.24 26.08
C ALA A 229 20.27 -31.76 26.05
N GLY A 230 20.92 -31.39 24.98
CA GLY A 230 21.50 -30.03 24.84
C GLY A 230 20.42 -28.93 24.75
N ALA A 231 19.37 -29.15 23.96
CA ALA A 231 18.27 -28.20 23.87
C ALA A 231 17.50 -28.07 25.18
N ALA A 232 17.37 -29.16 25.86
CA ALA A 232 16.73 -29.20 27.16
C ALA A 232 17.42 -28.29 28.19
N ILE A 233 18.75 -28.27 28.16
CA ILE A 233 19.55 -27.44 29.07
C ILE A 233 19.53 -25.94 28.64
N VAL A 234 19.53 -25.66 27.34
CA VAL A 234 19.42 -24.30 26.83
C VAL A 234 18.04 -23.72 27.06
N SER A 235 17.01 -24.51 26.78
CA SER A 235 15.65 -24.13 27.08
C SER A 235 15.36 -24.04 28.61
N ALA A 236 16.06 -24.82 29.45
CA ALA A 236 16.00 -24.65 30.89
C ALA A 236 16.64 -23.32 31.35
N ALA A 237 17.72 -22.89 30.71
CA ALA A 237 18.29 -21.59 31.03
C ALA A 237 17.41 -20.41 30.63
N SER A 238 16.67 -20.52 29.50
CA SER A 238 15.71 -19.50 29.07
C SER A 238 14.35 -19.61 29.77
N THR A 239 13.98 -20.83 30.24
CA THR A 239 12.72 -21.07 30.95
C THR A 239 12.89 -21.06 32.47
N VAL A 240 14.12 -20.93 33.01
CA VAL A 240 14.33 -20.74 34.47
C VAL A 240 13.44 -19.62 34.98
N GLY A 241 13.25 -18.57 34.19
CA GLY A 241 12.31 -17.54 34.51
C GLY A 241 10.84 -17.97 34.52
N ALA A 242 10.40 -18.79 33.55
CA ALA A 242 9.02 -19.27 33.52
C ALA A 242 8.67 -20.28 34.61
N ALA A 243 9.67 -21.02 35.08
CA ALA A 243 9.56 -22.01 36.15
C ALA A 243 9.70 -21.44 37.57
N VAL A 244 10.03 -20.16 37.71
CA VAL A 244 10.19 -19.47 39.01
C VAL A 244 8.88 -19.34 39.76
N LYS A 245 7.72 -19.57 39.13
CA LYS A 245 6.48 -19.86 39.91
C LYS A 245 6.56 -21.14 40.73
N ALA A 246 7.43 -22.09 40.39
CA ALA A 246 7.69 -23.28 41.18
C ALA A 246 8.94 -23.01 41.99
N GLY A 247 8.78 -22.49 43.22
CA GLY A 247 9.84 -22.20 44.16
C GLY A 247 10.97 -23.24 44.40
N PRO A 248 10.94 -24.45 43.81
CA PRO A 248 12.01 -25.45 43.94
C PRO A 248 13.25 -25.18 43.10
N LEU A 249 13.18 -24.42 41.97
CA LEU A 249 14.34 -24.20 41.08
C LEU A 249 15.38 -23.30 41.70
N PHE A 250 14.96 -22.39 42.54
CA PHE A 250 15.86 -21.47 43.24
C PHE A 250 16.63 -22.20 44.32
N GLY A 251 16.01 -23.18 44.99
CA GLY A 251 16.66 -24.02 45.93
C GLY A 251 17.73 -24.97 45.34
N ALA A 252 17.61 -25.30 44.04
CA ALA A 252 18.57 -26.19 43.38
C ALA A 252 19.81 -25.47 42.80
N VAL A 253 19.70 -24.20 42.41
CA VAL A 253 20.82 -23.44 41.84
C VAL A 253 21.77 -22.93 42.93
N VAL A 254 21.23 -22.50 44.07
CA VAL A 254 22.05 -22.01 45.19
C VAL A 254 23.00 -23.06 45.82
N PRO A 255 22.60 -24.31 46.02
CA PRO A 255 23.51 -25.36 46.46
C PRO A 255 24.60 -25.71 45.45
N MET A 256 24.33 -25.61 44.14
CA MET A 256 25.35 -25.83 43.10
C MET A 256 26.40 -24.75 43.08
N VAL A 257 26.08 -23.55 43.47
CA VAL A 257 26.98 -22.41 43.53
C VAL A 257 27.74 -22.38 44.87
N ALA A 258 27.12 -22.90 45.96
CA ALA A 258 27.75 -22.91 47.30
C ALA A 258 28.77 -24.03 47.56
N GLY A 259 29.01 -24.94 46.58
CA GLY A 259 29.98 -26.05 46.73
C GLY A 259 29.51 -27.18 47.60
N HIS A 260 29.41 -28.33 47.03
CA HIS A 260 29.01 -29.58 47.68
C HIS A 260 29.87 -29.95 48.84
N GLU A 261 29.37 -29.85 50.05
CA GLU A 261 29.70 -30.81 51.10
C GLU A 261 28.42 -31.09 51.92
N THR A 262 27.91 -32.30 51.72
CA THR A 262 26.88 -33.03 52.51
C THR A 262 25.43 -32.66 52.28
N ASN A 263 24.66 -33.71 51.97
CA ASN A 263 23.26 -33.79 51.57
C ASN A 263 22.19 -33.32 52.58
N GLY A 264 22.52 -32.75 53.68
CA GLY A 264 21.51 -32.36 54.67
C GLY A 264 21.62 -30.90 55.13
N THR A 265 22.80 -30.31 55.09
CA THR A 265 23.07 -28.95 55.63
C THR A 265 22.99 -27.86 54.61
N ALA A 266 23.14 -28.19 53.31
CA ALA A 266 23.02 -27.20 52.19
C ALA A 266 21.62 -26.59 52.05
N TRP A 267 20.59 -27.36 52.32
CA TRP A 267 19.17 -26.87 52.25
C TRP A 267 18.84 -25.90 53.39
N SER A 268 19.34 -26.15 54.59
CA SER A 268 19.10 -25.26 55.72
C SER A 268 19.87 -23.95 55.57
N THR A 269 21.09 -23.99 55.00
CA THR A 269 21.90 -22.83 54.74
C THR A 269 21.35 -21.97 53.58
N ALA A 270 20.90 -22.60 52.50
CA ALA A 270 20.24 -21.91 51.40
C ALA A 270 18.88 -21.26 51.83
N ARG A 271 18.15 -21.93 52.70
CA ARG A 271 16.90 -21.39 53.24
C ARG A 271 17.12 -20.26 54.24
N SER A 272 18.20 -20.26 54.96
CA SER A 272 18.59 -19.18 55.87
C SER A 272 19.12 -17.96 55.12
N ILE A 273 19.87 -18.15 54.03
CA ILE A 273 20.33 -17.09 53.15
C ILE A 273 19.12 -16.48 52.40
N GLY A 274 18.21 -17.29 51.88
CA GLY A 274 16.97 -16.82 51.24
C GLY A 274 16.05 -16.03 52.20
N LYS A 275 15.98 -16.44 53.47
CA LYS A 275 15.22 -15.68 54.49
C LYS A 275 15.92 -14.40 54.93
N SER A 276 17.22 -14.35 54.96
CA SER A 276 17.98 -13.11 55.29
C SER A 276 18.01 -12.10 54.16
N MET A 277 17.89 -12.54 52.89
CA MET A 277 17.82 -11.63 51.74
C MET A 277 16.42 -11.02 51.54
N GLY A 278 15.39 -11.68 52.05
CA GLY A 278 14.00 -11.22 51.92
C GLY A 278 13.62 -9.99 52.75
N PHE A 279 14.47 -9.48 53.59
CA PHE A 279 14.19 -8.41 54.55
C PHE A 279 14.87 -7.06 54.27
N GLY A 280 15.20 -6.75 53.07
CA GLY A 280 15.94 -5.54 52.74
C GLY A 280 15.35 -4.59 51.69
N MET A 281 14.12 -4.76 51.28
CA MET A 281 13.50 -3.74 50.40
C MET A 281 12.64 -2.76 51.18
N SER A 282 13.29 -1.82 51.88
CA SER A 282 12.66 -0.59 52.31
C SER A 282 12.99 0.51 51.30
N ARG A 283 12.02 0.96 50.56
CA ARG A 283 12.08 2.25 49.86
C ARG A 283 12.14 3.34 50.92
N GLY A 284 13.31 3.77 51.28
CA GLY A 284 13.55 4.94 52.13
C GLY A 284 14.30 5.99 51.35
N TYR A 285 13.70 7.08 51.06
CA TYR A 285 14.42 8.31 50.81
C TYR A 285 14.94 8.76 52.15
N ASN A 286 16.18 8.49 52.46
CA ASN A 286 16.85 9.06 53.62
C ASN A 286 17.73 10.21 53.19
N THR A 287 17.26 11.40 53.42
CA THR A 287 18.12 12.56 53.71
C THR A 287 18.64 12.36 55.11
N ALA A 288 19.80 11.75 55.24
CA ALA A 288 20.43 11.64 56.55
C ALA A 288 21.27 12.87 56.79
N HIS A 289 20.74 13.78 57.59
CA HIS A 289 21.58 14.67 58.36
C HIS A 289 22.14 13.86 59.55
N THR A 290 23.41 13.59 59.50
CA THR A 290 24.09 12.94 60.61
C THR A 290 24.78 14.01 61.46
N ASP A 291 24.10 14.48 62.47
CA ASP A 291 24.78 15.13 63.56
C ASP A 291 25.37 14.07 64.47
N SER A 292 26.65 13.85 64.38
CA SER A 292 27.35 12.98 65.33
C SER A 292 28.02 13.86 66.39
N SER A 293 27.41 13.94 67.53
CA SER A 293 28.07 14.41 68.73
C SER A 293 28.50 13.20 69.57
N THR A 294 29.76 12.89 69.55
CA THR A 294 30.31 11.89 70.43
C THR A 294 30.73 12.56 71.75
N VAL A 295 30.01 12.27 72.79
CA VAL A 295 30.43 12.70 74.14
C VAL A 295 31.14 11.51 74.79
N GLU A 296 32.43 11.56 74.77
CA GLU A 296 33.20 10.67 75.61
C GLU A 296 33.36 11.25 76.99
N ARG A 297 32.76 10.62 77.99
CA ARG A 297 33.01 10.85 79.42
C ARG A 297 34.00 9.83 79.89
N SER A 298 35.27 10.22 80.10
CA SER A 298 36.20 9.45 80.87
C SER A 298 36.45 10.15 82.17
N ASN A 299 36.08 9.54 83.28
CA ASN A 299 36.42 10.00 84.61
C ASN A 299 37.73 9.38 85.04
N ALA A 300 38.76 10.15 85.03
CA ALA A 300 39.99 9.76 85.66
C ALA A 300 40.31 10.73 86.86
N HIS A 301 40.30 10.22 88.08
CA HIS A 301 40.71 10.99 89.20
C HIS A 301 42.27 10.87 89.41
N SER A 302 42.92 11.96 89.21
CA SER A 302 44.34 12.03 89.63
C SER A 302 44.62 13.35 90.42
N THR A 303 45.05 13.21 91.63
CA THR A 303 45.53 14.32 92.38
C THR A 303 47.07 14.15 92.39
N ASN A 304 47.72 14.97 91.63
CA ASN A 304 49.11 15.40 91.97
C ASN A 304 49.59 16.61 91.14
N GLU A 305 50.14 17.55 91.80
CA GLU A 305 50.95 18.57 91.21
C GLU A 305 52.38 18.02 91.01
N GLN A 306 52.71 17.84 89.71
CA GLN A 306 54.10 17.92 89.25
C GLN A 306 54.20 18.06 87.72
N HIS A 307 55.05 19.04 87.33
CA HIS A 307 55.49 19.15 85.97
C HIS A 307 56.30 17.93 85.54
N SER A 308 55.83 17.20 84.53
CA SER A 308 56.67 16.31 83.81
C SER A 308 56.52 16.56 82.32
N ASN A 309 57.62 16.96 81.65
CA ASN A 309 57.64 16.97 80.18
C ASN A 309 57.87 15.52 79.70
N GLY A 310 56.88 14.83 79.36
CA GLY A 310 56.96 13.55 78.69
C GLY A 310 56.61 13.68 77.19
N THR A 311 57.60 13.59 76.35
CA THR A 311 57.34 13.45 74.91
C THR A 311 57.23 11.92 74.66
N THR A 312 56.02 11.54 74.24
CA THR A 312 55.78 10.19 73.76
C THR A 312 55.85 10.20 72.23
N ASP A 313 56.90 9.69 71.66
CA ASP A 313 57.02 9.46 70.20
C ASP A 313 56.41 8.07 69.91
N THR A 314 55.27 8.05 69.37
CA THR A 314 54.67 6.80 68.89
C THR A 314 54.93 6.68 67.41
N HIS A 315 55.82 5.92 66.95
CA HIS A 315 55.99 5.53 65.58
C HIS A 315 55.19 4.25 65.33
N SER A 316 54.10 4.38 64.68
CA SER A 316 53.29 3.23 64.13
C SER A 316 53.42 3.20 62.60
N THR A 317 54.08 2.17 62.12
CA THR A 317 54.07 1.87 60.67
C THR A 317 53.03 0.81 60.42
N VAL A 318 51.97 1.24 59.72
CA VAL A 318 50.94 0.33 59.25
C VAL A 318 51.23 0.01 57.79
N ARG A 319 51.53 -1.25 57.50
CA ARG A 319 51.66 -1.78 56.13
C ARG A 319 50.40 -2.59 55.79
N THR A 320 49.63 -2.08 54.93
CA THR A 320 48.45 -2.80 54.40
C THR A 320 48.75 -3.27 52.98
N GLN A 321 48.74 -4.56 52.75
CA GLN A 321 48.77 -5.16 51.43
C GLN A 321 47.37 -5.65 51.11
N GLN A 322 46.79 -5.14 49.97
CA GLN A 322 45.56 -5.63 49.48
C GLN A 322 45.80 -6.41 48.19
N ILE A 323 45.36 -7.64 48.17
CA ILE A 323 45.40 -8.50 47.01
C ILE A 323 43.95 -8.70 46.56
N GLU A 324 43.62 -8.18 45.37
CA GLU A 324 42.31 -8.39 44.74
C GLU A 324 42.43 -9.59 43.79
N VAL A 325 41.61 -10.61 44.02
CA VAL A 325 41.50 -11.75 43.14
C VAL A 325 40.14 -11.68 42.43
N CYS A 326 40.17 -11.55 41.11
CA CYS A 326 38.98 -11.55 40.26
C CYS A 326 38.70 -12.93 39.69
N ASN A 327 37.49 -13.41 39.86
CA ASN A 327 37.00 -14.67 39.24
C ASN A 327 36.38 -14.35 37.87
N LYS A 328 37.17 -14.49 36.81
CA LYS A 328 36.74 -14.15 35.44
C LYS A 328 35.52 -14.95 34.97
N ALA A 329 35.41 -16.24 35.36
CA ALA A 329 34.28 -17.06 34.99
C ALA A 329 32.97 -16.55 35.62
N VAL A 330 33.00 -16.12 36.86
CA VAL A 330 31.84 -15.51 37.54
C VAL A 330 31.54 -14.14 36.93
N GLU A 331 32.54 -13.38 36.59
CA GLU A 331 32.36 -12.08 35.93
C GLU A 331 31.63 -12.21 34.55
N GLU A 332 32.08 -13.17 33.73
CA GLU A 332 31.43 -13.46 32.45
C GLU A 332 29.98 -13.96 32.61
N LEU A 333 29.73 -14.79 33.63
CA LEU A 333 28.38 -15.26 33.93
C LEU A 333 27.46 -14.11 34.38
N LEU A 334 27.97 -13.24 35.27
CA LEU A 334 27.24 -12.05 35.71
C LEU A 334 26.93 -11.12 34.54
N THR A 335 27.86 -10.95 33.61
CA THR A 335 27.61 -10.17 32.38
C THR A 335 26.46 -10.75 31.56
N ARG A 336 26.41 -12.07 31.35
CA ARG A 336 25.32 -12.73 30.65
C ARG A 336 23.99 -12.60 31.38
N ILE A 337 24.00 -12.71 32.71
CA ILE A 337 22.78 -12.52 33.52
C ILE A 337 22.28 -11.08 33.39
N ASP A 338 23.19 -10.09 33.42
CA ASP A 338 22.82 -8.68 33.25
C ASP A 338 22.23 -8.43 31.85
N GLU A 339 22.79 -9.06 30.81
CA GLU A 339 22.22 -9.03 29.46
C GLU A 339 20.80 -9.64 29.41
N GLN A 340 20.57 -10.77 30.12
CA GLN A 340 19.23 -11.37 30.20
C GLN A 340 18.23 -10.47 30.97
N ILE A 341 18.68 -9.83 32.04
CA ILE A 341 17.87 -8.86 32.79
C ILE A 341 17.46 -7.68 31.86
N LYS A 342 18.40 -7.16 31.08
CA LYS A 342 18.11 -6.08 30.10
C LYS A 342 17.09 -6.53 29.05
N ARG A 343 17.27 -7.72 28.47
CA ARG A 343 16.34 -8.30 27.49
C ARG A 343 14.95 -8.50 28.08
N THR A 344 14.87 -9.02 29.31
CA THR A 344 13.59 -9.22 30.00
C THR A 344 12.90 -7.88 30.26
N LYS A 345 13.68 -6.83 30.60
CA LYS A 345 13.14 -5.48 30.78
C LYS A 345 12.66 -4.86 29.46
N GLU A 346 13.40 -5.02 28.36
CA GLU A 346 12.94 -4.61 27.03
C GLU A 346 11.66 -5.33 26.61
N SER A 347 11.48 -6.59 27.05
CA SER A 347 10.28 -7.36 26.76
C SER A 347 9.03 -6.86 27.49
N GLU A 348 9.16 -6.01 28.52
CA GLU A 348 8.01 -5.36 29.16
C GLU A 348 7.31 -4.39 28.20
N ASP A 349 8.07 -3.72 27.31
CA ASP A 349 7.54 -2.76 26.35
C ASP A 349 6.99 -3.46 25.08
N TYR A 350 7.63 -4.53 24.61
CA TYR A 350 7.36 -5.18 23.32
C TYR A 350 6.67 -6.55 23.45
N GLY A 351 6.41 -7.03 24.64
CA GLY A 351 5.96 -8.39 24.92
C GLY A 351 7.09 -9.41 24.94
N CYS A 352 6.84 -10.55 25.58
CA CYS A 352 7.75 -11.68 25.73
C CYS A 352 7.10 -12.93 25.15
N TYR A 353 7.89 -13.71 24.41
CA TYR A 353 7.42 -14.93 23.76
C TYR A 353 8.40 -16.07 23.98
N SER A 354 7.85 -17.27 24.21
CA SER A 354 8.63 -18.51 24.09
C SER A 354 8.61 -18.92 22.62
N CYS A 355 9.75 -18.93 21.93
CA CYS A 355 9.83 -19.13 20.50
C CYS A 355 10.73 -20.30 20.13
N ALA A 356 10.28 -21.16 19.20
CA ALA A 356 11.08 -22.19 18.55
C ALA A 356 10.62 -22.41 17.11
N ALA A 357 11.58 -22.76 16.25
CA ALA A 357 11.31 -23.21 14.88
C ALA A 357 11.37 -24.75 14.82
N TYR A 358 10.41 -25.36 14.13
CA TYR A 358 10.33 -26.81 13.91
C TYR A 358 10.37 -27.08 12.42
N PHE A 359 11.22 -28.03 12.04
CA PHE A 359 11.40 -28.44 10.65
C PHE A 359 11.07 -29.91 10.50
N LEU A 360 10.04 -30.17 9.70
CA LEU A 360 9.53 -31.51 9.44
C LEU A 360 9.98 -31.93 8.04
N SER A 361 10.50 -33.14 7.89
CA SER A 361 10.86 -33.70 6.58
C SER A 361 10.79 -35.23 6.61
N SER A 362 10.61 -35.81 5.43
CA SER A 362 10.65 -37.26 5.25
C SER A 362 12.03 -37.88 5.52
N ARG A 363 13.10 -37.08 5.58
CA ARG A 363 14.47 -37.51 5.80
C ARG A 363 15.11 -36.80 6.98
N PRO A 364 15.66 -37.52 7.97
CA PRO A 364 16.31 -36.91 9.13
C PRO A 364 17.43 -35.93 8.79
N SER A 365 18.21 -36.25 7.76
CA SER A 365 19.29 -35.38 7.30
C SER A 365 18.78 -34.03 6.78
N LYS A 366 17.62 -34.00 6.15
CA LYS A 366 17.03 -32.77 5.59
C LYS A 366 16.38 -31.93 6.70
N ALA A 367 15.67 -32.54 7.64
CA ALA A 367 15.19 -31.84 8.81
C ALA A 367 16.34 -31.18 9.61
N LEU A 368 17.43 -31.92 9.81
CA LEU A 368 18.61 -31.38 10.51
C LEU A 368 19.34 -30.31 9.69
N LEU A 369 19.42 -30.48 8.36
CA LEU A 369 19.98 -29.46 7.46
C LEU A 369 19.19 -28.16 7.57
N ALA A 370 17.86 -28.24 7.45
CA ALA A 370 16.97 -27.07 7.59
C ALA A 370 17.18 -26.39 8.96
N ALA A 371 17.19 -27.16 10.03
CA ALA A 371 17.39 -26.65 11.37
C ALA A 371 18.74 -25.92 11.54
N ASN A 372 19.83 -26.50 11.08
CA ASN A 372 21.15 -25.90 11.18
C ASN A 372 21.32 -24.71 10.24
N THR A 373 20.78 -24.77 9.03
CA THR A 373 20.79 -23.63 8.11
C THR A 373 20.04 -22.45 8.70
N TYR A 374 18.82 -22.68 9.18
CA TYR A 374 18.04 -21.65 9.86
C TYR A 374 18.79 -21.05 11.05
N ARG A 375 19.30 -21.90 11.95
CA ARG A 375 20.09 -21.47 13.11
C ARG A 375 21.27 -20.60 12.71
N SER A 376 22.01 -20.99 11.67
CA SER A 376 23.17 -20.23 11.21
C SER A 376 22.80 -18.86 10.68
N LEU A 377 21.62 -18.71 10.09
CA LEU A 377 21.10 -17.44 9.58
C LEU A 377 20.60 -16.51 10.69
N MET A 378 20.08 -17.07 11.79
CA MET A 378 19.52 -16.29 12.90
C MET A 378 20.59 -15.77 13.87
N ILE A 379 21.78 -16.37 13.91
CA ILE A 379 22.83 -15.97 14.83
C ILE A 379 23.53 -14.69 14.34
N GLY A 380 23.58 -13.69 15.21
CA GLY A 380 24.26 -12.41 14.99
C GLY A 380 24.92 -11.87 16.25
N GLU A 381 25.26 -10.59 16.28
CA GLU A 381 25.79 -9.94 17.48
C GLU A 381 24.70 -9.87 18.56
N GLY A 382 25.04 -10.27 19.78
CA GLY A 382 24.06 -10.38 20.88
C GLY A 382 23.40 -11.77 21.02
N SER A 383 23.49 -12.65 20.01
CA SER A 383 22.95 -14.03 20.15
C SER A 383 23.71 -14.87 21.16
N SER A 384 24.93 -14.45 21.57
CA SER A 384 25.79 -15.15 22.54
C SER A 384 25.25 -15.11 23.97
N VAL A 385 24.23 -14.33 24.24
CA VAL A 385 23.58 -14.28 25.56
C VAL A 385 22.98 -15.63 25.94
N GLU A 386 22.54 -16.40 24.91
CA GLU A 386 22.04 -17.76 25.07
C GLU A 386 22.56 -18.65 23.95
N SER A 387 22.94 -19.87 24.27
CA SER A 387 23.45 -20.82 23.28
C SER A 387 22.30 -21.40 22.47
N GLY A 388 22.31 -21.19 21.14
CA GLY A 388 21.33 -21.81 20.25
C GLY A 388 21.50 -23.33 20.19
N ALA A 389 20.42 -24.07 20.14
CA ALA A 389 20.41 -25.53 20.04
C ALA A 389 19.58 -26.00 18.85
N ALA A 390 19.97 -27.13 18.26
CA ALA A 390 19.20 -27.87 17.29
C ALA A 390 19.03 -29.31 17.78
N ASN A 391 17.82 -29.79 17.86
CA ASN A 391 17.49 -31.14 18.28
C ASN A 391 16.80 -31.88 17.14
N LEU A 392 16.98 -33.23 17.14
CA LEU A 392 16.41 -34.06 16.10
C LEU A 392 15.68 -35.24 16.72
N TRP A 393 14.43 -35.44 16.35
CA TRP A 393 13.63 -36.64 16.67
C TRP A 393 13.40 -37.43 15.38
N GLN A 394 13.79 -38.70 15.39
CA GLN A 394 13.70 -39.55 14.20
C GLN A 394 13.07 -40.93 14.51
N ASP A 395 12.83 -41.23 15.75
CA ASP A 395 12.08 -42.42 16.10
C ASP A 395 10.59 -42.17 15.97
N ARG A 396 9.85 -43.18 15.53
CA ARG A 396 8.43 -43.08 15.23
C ARG A 396 7.57 -42.61 16.42
N ALA A 397 7.89 -43.10 17.62
CA ALA A 397 7.11 -42.75 18.80
C ALA A 397 7.29 -41.26 19.16
N SER A 398 8.54 -40.78 19.20
CA SER A 398 8.85 -39.37 19.45
C SER A 398 8.28 -38.45 18.37
N VAL A 399 8.39 -38.82 17.10
CA VAL A 399 7.85 -38.02 15.98
C VAL A 399 6.33 -37.91 16.08
N THR A 400 5.64 -39.04 16.42
CA THR A 400 4.18 -39.03 16.60
C THR A 400 3.79 -38.14 17.78
N ALA A 401 4.47 -38.28 18.92
CA ALA A 401 4.21 -37.44 20.07
C ALA A 401 4.45 -35.93 19.79
N MET A 402 5.54 -35.63 19.10
CA MET A 402 5.86 -34.23 18.70
C MET A 402 4.80 -33.66 17.79
N ARG A 403 4.30 -34.41 16.81
CA ARG A 403 3.22 -33.95 15.91
C ARG A 403 1.96 -33.55 16.66
N GLU A 404 1.58 -34.31 17.68
CA GLU A 404 0.38 -33.99 18.47
C GLU A 404 0.49 -32.62 19.18
N TYR A 405 1.70 -32.24 19.62
CA TYR A 405 1.94 -30.90 20.16
C TYR A 405 1.86 -29.86 19.04
N LEU A 406 2.52 -30.10 17.91
CA LEU A 406 2.59 -29.13 16.78
C LEU A 406 1.23 -28.91 16.14
N LYS A 407 0.37 -29.94 16.00
CA LYS A 407 -1.01 -29.78 15.52
C LYS A 407 -1.83 -28.83 16.41
N ARG A 408 -1.49 -28.75 17.67
CA ARG A 408 -2.16 -27.89 18.66
C ARG A 408 -1.45 -26.54 18.80
N PHE A 409 -0.45 -26.24 17.98
CA PHE A 409 0.39 -25.05 18.12
C PHE A 409 0.94 -24.86 19.53
N THR A 410 1.43 -25.93 20.15
CA THR A 410 1.99 -25.91 21.50
C THR A 410 3.43 -26.43 21.47
N HIS A 411 4.29 -25.83 22.27
CA HIS A 411 5.63 -26.38 22.43
C HIS A 411 5.59 -27.76 23.14
N PRO A 412 6.35 -28.74 22.65
CA PRO A 412 6.53 -30.00 23.34
C PRO A 412 7.14 -29.77 24.72
N VAL A 413 6.60 -30.46 25.73
CA VAL A 413 7.06 -30.37 27.08
C VAL A 413 7.85 -31.63 27.45
N PHE A 414 9.03 -31.43 27.99
CA PHE A 414 9.93 -32.49 28.44
C PHE A 414 10.06 -32.43 29.96
N ALA A 415 10.13 -33.60 30.61
CA ALA A 415 10.36 -33.72 32.04
C ALA A 415 11.70 -34.40 32.31
N ARG A 416 12.46 -33.88 33.23
CA ARG A 416 13.71 -34.48 33.71
C ARG A 416 13.70 -34.54 35.22
N GLN A 417 13.90 -35.75 35.77
CA GLN A 417 14.21 -35.88 37.17
C GLN A 417 15.65 -35.39 37.44
N LEU A 418 15.81 -34.42 38.33
CA LEU A 418 17.07 -33.86 38.69
C LEU A 418 17.82 -34.74 39.67
N TRP A 419 17.09 -35.50 40.54
CA TRP A 419 17.61 -36.44 41.52
C TRP A 419 16.74 -37.69 41.61
N GLU A 420 17.36 -38.85 41.89
CA GLU A 420 16.67 -40.15 41.91
C GLU A 420 15.56 -40.28 42.97
N ASN A 421 15.55 -39.41 43.98
CA ASN A 421 14.60 -39.51 45.14
C ASN A 421 13.67 -38.29 45.30
N GLU A 422 13.62 -37.36 44.35
CA GLU A 422 12.72 -36.21 44.44
C GLU A 422 11.50 -36.38 43.55
N ALA A 423 10.31 -36.07 44.12
CA ALA A 423 9.05 -36.07 43.44
C ALA A 423 8.91 -34.93 42.42
N ASP A 424 9.80 -33.96 42.44
CA ASP A 424 9.75 -32.78 41.62
C ASP A 424 10.50 -32.98 40.30
N SER A 425 9.74 -33.08 39.20
CA SER A 425 10.28 -33.11 37.84
C SER A 425 10.46 -31.70 37.31
N LEU A 426 11.62 -31.41 36.73
CA LEU A 426 11.81 -30.15 35.97
C LEU A 426 11.16 -30.27 34.61
N PHE A 427 10.20 -29.39 34.33
CA PHE A 427 9.56 -29.27 33.02
C PHE A 427 10.21 -28.17 32.21
N TYR A 428 10.52 -28.45 30.97
CA TYR A 428 11.10 -27.48 30.01
C TYR A 428 10.55 -27.74 28.62
N THR A 429 10.64 -26.72 27.78
CA THR A 429 10.19 -26.76 26.38
C THR A 429 11.39 -26.60 25.43
N ALA A 430 11.15 -26.78 24.13
CA ALA A 430 12.12 -26.51 23.10
C ALA A 430 12.20 -24.99 22.73
N GLY A 431 11.40 -24.16 23.39
CA GLY A 431 11.36 -22.72 23.11
C GLY A 431 12.46 -21.95 23.85
N THR A 432 12.91 -20.83 23.28
CA THR A 432 13.74 -19.82 23.93
C THR A 432 12.93 -18.54 24.11
N LEU A 433 13.25 -17.76 25.16
CA LEU A 433 12.58 -16.48 25.40
C LEU A 433 13.09 -15.42 24.44
N VAL A 434 12.17 -14.79 23.72
CA VAL A 434 12.46 -13.68 22.80
C VAL A 434 11.55 -12.50 23.09
N SER A 435 12.06 -11.29 22.92
CA SER A 435 11.24 -10.10 22.99
C SER A 435 10.45 -9.91 21.70
N GLY A 436 9.36 -9.12 21.75
CA GLY A 436 8.61 -8.74 20.54
C GLY A 436 9.47 -7.96 19.53
N ARG A 437 10.61 -7.41 19.94
CA ARG A 437 11.59 -6.79 19.05
C ARG A 437 12.46 -7.82 18.32
N GLU A 438 12.75 -8.94 18.96
CA GLU A 438 13.54 -10.05 18.40
C GLU A 438 12.68 -11.00 17.55
N LEU A 439 11.40 -11.15 17.88
CA LEU A 439 10.48 -12.07 17.22
C LEU A 439 10.37 -11.90 15.70
N PRO A 440 10.32 -10.67 15.13
CA PRO A 440 10.26 -10.47 13.67
C PRO A 440 11.49 -11.00 12.93
N MET A 441 12.63 -11.13 13.60
CA MET A 441 13.83 -11.69 12.98
C MET A 441 13.73 -13.20 12.77
N HIS A 442 12.95 -13.89 13.61
CA HIS A 442 12.74 -15.34 13.50
C HIS A 442 11.90 -15.72 12.29
N LEU A 443 10.91 -14.89 11.95
CA LEU A 443 10.05 -15.09 10.78
C LEU A 443 9.71 -13.73 10.16
N GLY A 444 10.65 -13.16 9.43
CA GLY A 444 10.40 -12.02 8.55
C GLY A 444 9.77 -12.46 7.24
N LEU A 445 8.96 -11.61 6.63
CA LEU A 445 8.53 -11.83 5.26
C LEU A 445 9.73 -11.63 4.32
N PRO A 446 9.84 -12.41 3.21
CA PRO A 446 10.90 -12.22 2.24
C PRO A 446 10.88 -10.81 1.66
N THR A 447 12.07 -10.21 1.52
CA THR A 447 12.26 -8.87 0.92
C THR A 447 12.77 -8.95 -0.51
N ARG A 448 13.09 -10.16 -1.00
CA ARG A 448 13.58 -10.42 -2.35
C ARG A 448 12.88 -11.62 -2.95
N SER A 449 12.72 -11.59 -4.27
CA SER A 449 12.24 -12.77 -5.00
C SER A 449 13.20 -13.94 -4.86
N VAL A 450 12.66 -15.09 -4.53
CA VAL A 450 13.34 -16.37 -4.54
C VAL A 450 12.60 -17.31 -5.48
N HIS A 451 13.20 -18.45 -5.82
CA HIS A 451 12.59 -19.41 -6.72
C HIS A 451 11.21 -19.86 -6.19
N GLY A 452 10.19 -19.68 -7.01
CA GLY A 452 8.80 -20.03 -6.65
C GLY A 452 8.04 -18.99 -5.80
N LEU A 453 8.71 -17.91 -5.31
CA LEU A 453 8.08 -16.85 -4.53
C LEU A 453 8.52 -15.48 -5.06
N PRO A 454 7.83 -14.92 -6.07
CA PRO A 454 8.13 -13.59 -6.57
C PRO A 454 7.69 -12.53 -5.56
N ILE A 455 8.56 -11.57 -5.29
CA ILE A 455 8.26 -10.40 -4.49
C ILE A 455 8.36 -9.18 -5.37
N ILE A 456 7.30 -8.42 -5.41
CA ILE A 456 7.20 -7.20 -6.20
C ILE A 456 7.18 -6.02 -5.23
N GLU A 457 8.19 -5.17 -5.34
CA GLU A 457 8.16 -3.89 -4.65
C GLU A 457 7.24 -2.95 -5.42
N HIS A 458 6.24 -2.43 -4.74
CA HIS A 458 5.29 -1.46 -5.26
C HIS A 458 5.59 -0.07 -4.72
N ALA A 459 5.50 0.93 -5.58
CA ALA A 459 5.52 2.31 -5.16
C ALA A 459 4.21 2.68 -4.45
N GLU A 460 4.30 3.55 -3.46
CA GLU A 460 3.11 4.09 -2.81
C GLU A 460 2.41 5.12 -3.70
N PHE A 461 1.11 4.96 -3.86
CA PHE A 461 0.20 5.88 -4.53
C PHE A 461 -0.89 6.33 -3.55
N GLY A 462 -1.60 7.39 -3.89
CA GLY A 462 -2.76 7.84 -3.15
C GLY A 462 -3.83 6.75 -3.03
N ARG A 463 -4.57 6.77 -1.92
CA ARG A 463 -5.67 5.83 -1.63
C ARG A 463 -7.00 6.53 -1.43
N ASN A 464 -7.02 7.82 -1.63
CA ASN A 464 -8.23 8.61 -1.45
C ASN A 464 -8.34 9.66 -2.55
N VAL A 465 -9.57 9.90 -2.97
CA VAL A 465 -9.93 10.93 -3.94
C VAL A 465 -10.82 11.94 -3.23
N PRO A 466 -10.58 13.26 -3.37
CA PRO A 466 -11.43 14.28 -2.76
C PRO A 466 -12.77 14.34 -3.50
N ASP A 467 -13.79 13.62 -3.00
CA ASP A 467 -15.12 13.52 -3.59
C ASP A 467 -16.23 14.15 -2.75
N GLU A 468 -15.93 14.54 -1.50
CA GLU A 468 -16.92 15.07 -0.54
C GLU A 468 -17.63 16.36 -1.02
N ALA A 469 -16.92 17.19 -1.78
CA ALA A 469 -17.45 18.45 -2.30
C ALA A 469 -18.04 18.32 -3.72
N MET A 470 -17.99 17.15 -4.33
CA MET A 470 -18.43 16.91 -5.70
C MET A 470 -19.93 16.58 -5.74
N PRO A 471 -20.75 17.31 -6.52
CA PRO A 471 -22.14 16.95 -6.74
C PRO A 471 -22.28 15.54 -7.33
N ASP A 472 -23.27 14.78 -6.91
CA ASP A 472 -23.48 13.40 -7.39
C ASP A 472 -23.67 13.31 -8.90
N GLU A 473 -24.28 14.34 -9.52
CA GLU A 473 -24.45 14.44 -10.98
C GLU A 473 -23.12 14.58 -11.75
N ASP A 474 -22.07 15.06 -11.08
CA ASP A 474 -20.74 15.26 -11.67
C ASP A 474 -19.76 14.11 -11.36
N LYS A 475 -20.16 13.13 -10.54
CA LYS A 475 -19.35 11.94 -10.22
C LYS A 475 -19.40 10.94 -11.38
N MET A 476 -18.24 10.52 -11.82
CA MET A 476 -18.06 9.44 -12.80
C MET A 476 -17.20 8.34 -12.17
N ASN A 477 -17.70 7.12 -12.17
CA ASN A 477 -16.94 5.98 -11.65
C ASN A 477 -16.00 5.44 -12.72
N LEU A 478 -14.69 5.55 -12.52
CA LEU A 478 -13.70 4.98 -13.44
C LEU A 478 -13.42 3.49 -13.16
N GLY A 479 -13.62 3.07 -11.94
CA GLY A 479 -13.29 1.72 -11.48
C GLY A 479 -12.97 1.68 -10.00
N LYS A 480 -12.18 0.71 -9.57
CA LYS A 480 -11.80 0.53 -8.17
C LYS A 480 -10.39 1.00 -7.91
N ILE A 481 -10.17 1.55 -6.73
CA ILE A 481 -8.81 1.86 -6.27
C ILE A 481 -7.99 0.57 -6.24
N TYR A 482 -6.79 0.63 -6.80
CA TYR A 482 -5.85 -0.47 -6.86
C TYR A 482 -4.65 -0.17 -5.97
N HIS A 483 -4.39 -1.03 -4.99
CA HIS A 483 -3.32 -0.80 -4.02
C HIS A 483 -2.56 -2.09 -3.75
N MET A 484 -1.23 -2.04 -3.86
CA MET A 484 -0.35 -3.17 -3.57
C MET A 484 -0.81 -4.51 -4.18
N GLY A 485 -1.15 -4.50 -5.46
CA GLY A 485 -1.54 -5.70 -6.18
C GLY A 485 -3.00 -6.11 -6.05
N LYS A 486 -3.85 -5.37 -5.33
CA LYS A 486 -5.25 -5.72 -5.06
C LYS A 486 -6.22 -4.57 -5.33
N GLU A 487 -7.44 -4.93 -5.68
CA GLU A 487 -8.57 -4.00 -5.78
C GLU A 487 -9.14 -3.74 -4.38
N GLU A 488 -9.30 -2.47 -4.04
CA GLU A 488 -9.99 -2.06 -2.83
C GLU A 488 -11.52 -1.97 -3.05
N ALA A 489 -12.28 -1.92 -1.96
CA ALA A 489 -13.73 -1.77 -2.05
C ALA A 489 -14.16 -0.36 -2.53
N ALA A 490 -13.30 0.63 -2.37
CA ALA A 490 -13.55 2.01 -2.75
C ALA A 490 -13.46 2.21 -4.27
N GLY A 491 -14.47 2.88 -4.84
CA GLY A 491 -14.46 3.32 -6.23
C GLY A 491 -13.59 4.56 -6.41
N LEU A 492 -12.99 4.69 -7.60
CA LEU A 492 -12.30 5.91 -8.00
C LEU A 492 -13.26 6.79 -8.80
N LEU A 493 -13.59 7.94 -8.23
CA LEU A 493 -14.54 8.89 -8.80
C LEU A 493 -13.80 10.06 -9.46
N LEU A 494 -14.11 10.29 -10.74
CA LEU A 494 -13.64 11.46 -11.50
C LEU A 494 -14.70 12.55 -11.49
N ASN A 495 -14.24 13.80 -11.50
CA ASN A 495 -15.11 14.94 -11.69
C ASN A 495 -15.42 15.13 -13.17
N ARG A 496 -16.70 15.01 -13.56
CA ARG A 496 -17.20 15.21 -14.94
C ARG A 496 -16.85 16.60 -15.48
N GLN A 497 -17.00 17.65 -14.68
CA GLN A 497 -16.73 19.03 -15.13
C GLN A 497 -15.24 19.27 -15.39
N ALA A 498 -14.38 18.54 -14.67
CA ALA A 498 -12.94 18.59 -14.89
C ALA A 498 -12.52 18.05 -16.27
N MET A 499 -13.36 17.22 -16.91
CA MET A 499 -13.11 16.74 -18.28
C MET A 499 -13.08 17.86 -19.32
N ALA A 500 -13.78 18.98 -19.07
CA ALA A 500 -13.68 20.18 -19.92
C ALA A 500 -12.22 20.72 -19.97
N SER A 501 -11.42 20.48 -18.96
CA SER A 501 -9.99 20.84 -18.92
C SER A 501 -9.08 19.75 -19.52
N HIS A 502 -9.63 18.92 -20.37
CA HIS A 502 -9.01 17.88 -21.18
C HIS A 502 -8.39 16.72 -20.38
N THR A 503 -8.35 15.58 -21.04
CA THR A 503 -7.85 14.32 -20.49
C THR A 503 -6.79 13.75 -21.41
N PHE A 504 -5.70 13.28 -20.85
CA PHE A 504 -4.68 12.53 -21.54
C PHE A 504 -4.69 11.06 -21.14
N ILE A 505 -4.82 10.17 -22.10
CA ILE A 505 -4.82 8.73 -21.87
C ILE A 505 -3.67 8.11 -22.64
N THR A 506 -2.77 7.43 -21.95
CA THR A 506 -1.65 6.77 -22.59
C THR A 506 -1.38 5.38 -22.03
N GLY A 507 -0.74 4.55 -22.84
CA GLY A 507 -0.37 3.19 -22.49
C GLY A 507 0.00 2.40 -23.72
N SER A 508 0.89 1.43 -23.57
CA SER A 508 1.31 0.57 -24.68
C SER A 508 0.16 -0.28 -25.20
N THR A 509 0.38 -0.90 -26.36
CA THR A 509 -0.62 -1.78 -27.00
C THR A 509 -1.04 -2.91 -26.05
N GLY A 510 -2.35 -3.16 -25.96
CA GLY A 510 -2.91 -4.26 -25.17
C GLY A 510 -2.96 -3.99 -23.66
N THR A 511 -2.75 -2.76 -23.18
CA THR A 511 -2.82 -2.42 -21.74
C THR A 511 -4.22 -2.02 -21.26
N GLY A 512 -5.19 -1.87 -22.17
CA GLY A 512 -6.55 -1.48 -21.83
C GLY A 512 -6.92 -0.04 -22.18
N LYS A 513 -6.11 0.67 -23.00
CA LYS A 513 -6.37 2.06 -23.40
C LYS A 513 -7.75 2.25 -24.03
N SER A 514 -8.10 1.45 -25.06
CA SER A 514 -9.43 1.53 -25.71
C SER A 514 -10.55 1.25 -24.72
N ASN A 515 -10.40 0.27 -23.82
CA ASN A 515 -11.37 0.00 -22.77
C ASN A 515 -11.60 1.21 -21.85
N ALA A 516 -10.50 1.88 -21.46
CA ALA A 516 -10.59 3.09 -20.64
C ALA A 516 -11.40 4.20 -21.34
N VAL A 517 -11.16 4.40 -22.63
CA VAL A 517 -11.94 5.39 -23.41
C VAL A 517 -13.40 4.96 -23.54
N TYR A 518 -13.69 3.69 -23.83
CA TYR A 518 -15.07 3.19 -23.92
C TYR A 518 -15.83 3.39 -22.62
N HIS A 519 -15.23 3.02 -21.51
CA HIS A 519 -15.83 3.20 -20.19
C HIS A 519 -16.05 4.68 -19.85
N LEU A 520 -15.10 5.55 -20.15
CA LEU A 520 -15.25 6.99 -19.94
C LEU A 520 -16.37 7.59 -20.79
N LEU A 521 -16.50 7.20 -22.06
CA LEU A 521 -17.57 7.69 -22.92
C LEU A 521 -18.93 7.25 -22.41
N ASP A 522 -19.05 6.02 -21.92
CA ASP A 522 -20.28 5.53 -21.31
C ASP A 522 -20.63 6.34 -20.05
N GLU A 523 -19.66 6.54 -19.16
CA GLU A 523 -19.86 7.35 -17.95
C GLU A 523 -20.22 8.82 -18.25
N ILE A 524 -19.58 9.41 -19.26
CA ILE A 524 -19.82 10.80 -19.66
C ILE A 524 -21.26 10.96 -20.18
N THR A 525 -21.75 10.02 -20.96
CA THR A 525 -23.07 10.09 -21.60
C THR A 525 -24.23 9.69 -20.69
N LYS A 526 -23.98 9.05 -19.54
CA LYS A 526 -25.02 8.61 -18.59
C LYS A 526 -25.95 9.72 -18.10
N ASN A 527 -25.50 10.97 -18.08
CA ASN A 527 -26.34 12.10 -17.70
C ASN A 527 -27.35 12.54 -18.78
N GLY A 528 -27.21 12.00 -20.01
CA GLY A 528 -28.08 12.35 -21.16
C GLY A 528 -27.91 13.79 -21.69
N GLN A 529 -26.97 14.56 -21.17
CA GLN A 529 -26.72 15.97 -21.53
C GLN A 529 -25.40 16.16 -22.25
N THR A 530 -24.45 15.29 -22.07
CA THR A 530 -23.12 15.38 -22.65
C THR A 530 -23.01 14.41 -23.81
N THR A 531 -22.61 14.89 -24.98
CA THR A 531 -22.40 14.10 -26.19
C THR A 531 -20.92 13.98 -26.52
N PHE A 532 -20.58 13.16 -27.51
CA PHE A 532 -19.18 12.95 -27.87
C PHE A 532 -18.94 12.89 -29.39
N LEU A 533 -17.74 13.29 -29.77
CA LEU A 533 -17.15 13.01 -31.08
C LEU A 533 -15.93 12.12 -30.91
N VAL A 534 -15.89 10.98 -31.58
CA VAL A 534 -14.68 10.16 -31.65
C VAL A 534 -14.06 10.27 -33.04
N VAL A 535 -12.79 10.68 -33.12
CA VAL A 535 -12.01 10.67 -34.35
C VAL A 535 -11.00 9.56 -34.28
N GLU A 536 -11.27 8.49 -35.07
CA GLU A 536 -10.47 7.24 -35.04
C GLU A 536 -9.65 7.08 -36.34
N PRO A 537 -8.35 7.40 -36.34
CA PRO A 537 -7.50 7.26 -37.53
C PRO A 537 -6.97 5.83 -37.76
N ALA A 538 -7.14 4.94 -36.78
CA ALA A 538 -6.63 3.57 -36.86
C ALA A 538 -7.72 2.59 -36.40
N LYS A 539 -7.58 1.30 -36.66
CA LYS A 539 -8.38 0.17 -36.23
C LYS A 539 -9.88 0.16 -36.65
N GLY A 540 -10.65 1.21 -36.47
CA GLY A 540 -12.10 1.27 -36.74
C GLY A 540 -12.93 0.45 -35.73
N GLU A 541 -12.52 0.46 -34.46
CA GLU A 541 -13.15 -0.34 -33.38
C GLU A 541 -14.37 0.34 -32.78
N TYR A 542 -14.38 1.68 -32.65
CA TYR A 542 -15.45 2.44 -31.98
C TYR A 542 -16.82 2.28 -32.65
N LYS A 543 -16.86 2.20 -33.99
CA LYS A 543 -18.11 1.93 -34.72
C LYS A 543 -18.74 0.59 -34.35
N ASN A 544 -17.91 -0.42 -34.02
CA ASN A 544 -18.41 -1.71 -33.58
C ASN A 544 -18.95 -1.69 -32.15
N VAL A 545 -18.39 -0.83 -31.30
CA VAL A 545 -18.78 -0.71 -29.89
C VAL A 545 -20.06 0.12 -29.74
N PHE A 546 -20.09 1.31 -30.31
CA PHE A 546 -21.19 2.27 -30.12
C PHE A 546 -22.06 2.47 -31.36
N GLY A 547 -21.62 2.10 -32.55
CA GLY A 547 -22.26 2.46 -33.79
C GLY A 547 -23.62 1.81 -34.05
N ASN A 548 -23.97 0.75 -33.31
CA ASN A 548 -25.28 0.12 -33.36
C ASN A 548 -26.25 0.71 -32.32
N CYS A 549 -25.82 1.66 -31.49
CA CYS A 549 -26.65 2.37 -30.54
C CYS A 549 -27.50 3.41 -31.30
N THR A 550 -28.71 3.62 -30.86
CA THR A 550 -29.67 4.56 -31.51
C THR A 550 -29.25 6.01 -31.41
N ASP A 551 -28.45 6.34 -30.43
CA ASP A 551 -27.96 7.69 -30.08
C ASP A 551 -26.55 7.99 -30.62
N ALA A 552 -25.93 7.09 -31.39
CA ALA A 552 -24.65 7.30 -32.02
C ALA A 552 -24.70 7.22 -33.53
N GLN A 553 -24.17 8.25 -34.21
CA GLN A 553 -23.99 8.28 -35.64
C GLN A 553 -22.56 7.90 -36.03
N VAL A 554 -22.43 7.17 -37.13
CA VAL A 554 -21.14 6.75 -37.64
C VAL A 554 -20.90 7.31 -39.01
N PHE A 555 -19.84 8.02 -39.22
CA PHE A 555 -19.37 8.50 -40.51
C PHE A 555 -17.97 7.99 -40.80
N GLY A 556 -17.64 7.86 -42.07
CA GLY A 556 -16.28 7.44 -42.43
C GLY A 556 -15.95 7.74 -43.90
N THR A 557 -14.82 7.17 -44.34
CA THR A 557 -14.31 7.42 -45.70
C THR A 557 -14.59 6.26 -46.68
N ASN A 558 -15.24 5.15 -46.21
CA ASN A 558 -15.55 4.03 -47.06
C ASN A 558 -17.09 3.86 -47.17
N PRO A 559 -17.70 4.19 -48.31
CA PRO A 559 -19.16 4.13 -48.46
C PRO A 559 -19.75 2.71 -48.40
N ARG A 560 -18.90 1.67 -48.44
CA ARG A 560 -19.33 0.27 -48.27
C ARG A 560 -19.54 -0.11 -46.80
N GLU A 561 -18.77 0.52 -45.90
CA GLU A 561 -18.78 0.19 -44.48
C GLU A 561 -19.63 1.19 -43.67
N THR A 562 -19.55 2.47 -43.99
CA THR A 562 -20.18 3.54 -43.25
C THR A 562 -20.87 4.55 -44.16
N PRO A 563 -21.78 5.39 -43.67
CA PRO A 563 -22.14 6.66 -44.32
C PRO A 563 -20.90 7.49 -44.55
N LEU A 564 -20.86 8.27 -45.63
CA LEU A 564 -19.72 9.11 -45.94
C LEU A 564 -19.68 10.33 -45.02
N LEU A 565 -18.48 10.67 -44.56
CA LEU A 565 -18.16 11.93 -43.87
C LEU A 565 -18.17 13.06 -44.93
N ARG A 566 -19.29 13.72 -45.07
CA ARG A 566 -19.43 14.81 -46.06
C ARG A 566 -19.18 16.14 -45.41
N MET A 567 -18.13 16.81 -45.82
CA MET A 567 -17.75 18.13 -45.29
C MET A 567 -17.23 19.04 -46.37
N ASN A 568 -17.42 20.34 -46.18
CA ASN A 568 -16.74 21.35 -46.93
C ASN A 568 -15.82 22.15 -45.96
N PRO A 569 -14.49 22.01 -46.05
CA PRO A 569 -13.54 22.74 -45.21
C PRO A 569 -13.60 24.27 -45.34
N PHE A 570 -14.20 24.77 -46.42
CA PHE A 570 -14.32 26.20 -46.65
C PHE A 570 -15.62 26.78 -46.07
N ALA A 571 -16.53 25.97 -45.61
CA ALA A 571 -17.74 26.45 -44.94
C ALA A 571 -17.46 26.78 -43.46
N PHE A 572 -17.94 27.93 -43.04
CA PHE A 572 -17.79 28.45 -41.70
C PHE A 572 -19.10 29.05 -41.15
N PRO A 573 -19.28 29.14 -39.81
CA PRO A 573 -20.45 29.77 -39.20
C PRO A 573 -20.56 31.27 -39.48
N GLU A 574 -21.80 31.79 -39.55
CA GLU A 574 -22.07 33.22 -39.88
C GLU A 574 -21.37 34.21 -38.98
N ASN A 575 -21.11 33.87 -37.72
CA ASN A 575 -20.48 34.78 -36.76
C ASN A 575 -18.94 34.79 -36.81
N ILE A 576 -18.32 33.99 -37.68
CA ILE A 576 -16.88 33.99 -37.92
C ILE A 576 -16.58 34.83 -39.12
N HIS A 577 -15.53 35.70 -39.02
CA HIS A 577 -15.10 36.50 -40.17
C HIS A 577 -14.31 35.65 -41.16
N ILE A 578 -14.55 35.78 -42.43
CA ILE A 578 -13.95 34.95 -43.49
C ILE A 578 -12.41 34.92 -43.42
N LEU A 579 -11.76 36.07 -43.14
CA LEU A 579 -10.31 36.11 -43.01
C LEU A 579 -9.79 35.35 -41.79
N GLU A 580 -10.54 35.33 -40.71
CA GLU A 580 -10.24 34.54 -39.51
C GLU A 580 -10.32 33.03 -39.81
N HIS A 581 -11.35 32.62 -40.52
CA HIS A 581 -11.49 31.24 -40.98
C HIS A 581 -10.35 30.85 -41.94
N ILE A 582 -10.01 31.68 -42.93
CA ILE A 582 -8.90 31.44 -43.87
C ILE A 582 -7.58 31.26 -43.12
N ASP A 583 -7.30 32.12 -42.14
CA ASP A 583 -6.06 32.04 -41.36
C ASP A 583 -5.99 30.68 -40.59
N ARG A 584 -7.07 30.25 -39.94
CA ARG A 584 -7.11 28.95 -39.28
C ARG A 584 -6.96 27.78 -40.26
N LEU A 585 -7.61 27.87 -41.42
CA LEU A 585 -7.51 26.83 -42.45
C LEU A 585 -6.08 26.70 -42.98
N VAL A 586 -5.40 27.83 -43.21
CA VAL A 586 -3.98 27.86 -43.63
C VAL A 586 -3.07 27.26 -42.54
N GLU A 587 -3.35 27.53 -41.25
CA GLU A 587 -2.59 26.92 -40.16
C GLU A 587 -2.78 25.40 -40.10
N ILE A 588 -3.99 24.87 -40.36
CA ILE A 588 -4.20 23.41 -40.48
C ILE A 588 -3.35 22.83 -41.61
N PHE A 589 -3.32 23.52 -42.80
CA PHE A 589 -2.44 23.06 -43.88
C PHE A 589 -0.96 23.09 -43.49
N ASN A 590 -0.50 24.15 -42.80
CA ASN A 590 0.87 24.27 -42.31
C ASN A 590 1.23 23.14 -41.29
N ALA A 591 0.26 22.73 -40.44
CA ALA A 591 0.47 21.64 -39.48
C ALA A 591 0.57 20.27 -40.16
N CYS A 592 -0.22 20.05 -41.23
CA CYS A 592 -0.37 18.73 -41.87
C CYS A 592 0.58 18.56 -43.09
N TRP A 593 0.95 19.63 -43.77
CA TRP A 593 1.81 19.57 -44.95
C TRP A 593 3.15 20.22 -44.71
N PRO A 594 4.25 19.59 -45.15
CA PRO A 594 5.55 20.27 -45.19
C PRO A 594 5.50 21.39 -46.21
N MET A 595 5.45 22.63 -45.76
CA MET A 595 5.47 23.82 -46.57
C MET A 595 6.76 24.60 -46.39
N TYR A 596 7.31 25.14 -47.48
CA TYR A 596 8.57 25.85 -47.50
C TYR A 596 8.41 27.30 -47.98
N ALA A 597 9.21 28.18 -47.42
CA ALA A 597 9.33 29.56 -47.82
C ALA A 597 7.96 30.30 -47.97
N ALA A 598 7.56 30.65 -49.15
CA ALA A 598 6.36 31.41 -49.40
C ALA A 598 5.14 30.56 -49.77
N MET A 599 5.22 29.21 -49.76
CA MET A 599 4.07 28.35 -50.05
C MET A 599 2.82 28.67 -49.23
N PRO A 600 2.87 28.93 -47.90
CA PRO A 600 1.70 29.28 -47.11
C PRO A 600 1.04 30.57 -47.60
N ALA A 601 1.83 31.55 -47.99
CA ALA A 601 1.29 32.84 -48.50
C ALA A 601 0.62 32.71 -49.88
N VAL A 602 1.19 31.88 -50.76
CA VAL A 602 0.60 31.57 -52.08
C VAL A 602 -0.69 30.79 -51.91
N LEU A 603 -0.72 29.82 -50.98
CA LEU A 603 -1.93 29.04 -50.67
C LEU A 603 -3.04 29.94 -50.10
N LYS A 604 -2.68 30.87 -49.20
CA LYS A 604 -3.63 31.82 -48.60
C LYS A 604 -4.25 32.72 -49.68
N ASP A 605 -3.43 33.31 -50.58
CA ASP A 605 -3.91 34.15 -51.69
C ASP A 605 -4.86 33.35 -52.62
N ALA A 606 -4.50 32.09 -52.91
CA ALA A 606 -5.35 31.26 -53.76
C ALA A 606 -6.71 30.93 -53.07
N ILE A 607 -6.70 30.71 -51.75
CA ILE A 607 -7.94 30.47 -50.96
C ILE A 607 -8.80 31.78 -50.97
N GLU A 608 -8.21 32.95 -50.72
CA GLU A 608 -8.93 34.22 -50.74
C GLU A 608 -9.60 34.47 -52.09
N ARG A 609 -8.87 34.24 -53.19
CA ARG A 609 -9.40 34.37 -54.55
C ARG A 609 -10.50 33.32 -54.85
N SER A 610 -10.43 32.15 -54.27
CA SER A 610 -11.47 31.13 -54.41
C SER A 610 -12.78 31.61 -53.82
N TYR A 611 -12.78 32.26 -52.68
CA TYR A 611 -13.95 32.89 -52.11
C TYR A 611 -14.51 34.04 -52.95
N GLN A 612 -13.62 34.91 -53.47
CA GLN A 612 -14.00 36.01 -54.35
C GLN A 612 -14.64 35.50 -55.64
N LYS A 613 -14.15 34.38 -56.18
CA LYS A 613 -14.71 33.77 -57.41
C LYS A 613 -16.18 33.33 -57.23
N VAL A 614 -16.53 32.81 -56.03
CA VAL A 614 -17.91 32.38 -55.75
C VAL A 614 -18.81 33.51 -55.22
N GLY A 615 -18.28 34.75 -55.11
CA GLY A 615 -19.05 35.97 -54.81
C GLY A 615 -18.97 36.44 -53.34
N TRP A 616 -17.95 36.07 -52.59
CA TRP A 616 -17.72 36.59 -51.22
C TRP A 616 -16.95 37.93 -51.27
N ASP A 617 -17.44 38.88 -50.48
CA ASP A 617 -16.66 40.08 -50.12
C ASP A 617 -15.80 39.78 -48.87
N LEU A 618 -14.49 39.69 -49.07
CA LEU A 618 -13.55 39.37 -48.00
C LEU A 618 -13.50 40.43 -46.90
N ARG A 619 -13.84 41.69 -47.21
CA ARG A 619 -13.76 42.79 -46.28
C ARG A 619 -14.93 42.82 -45.29
N ASN A 620 -16.12 42.58 -45.81
CA ASN A 620 -17.34 42.62 -45.01
C ASN A 620 -17.78 41.21 -44.53
N SER A 621 -17.12 40.16 -45.04
CA SER A 621 -17.48 38.75 -44.78
C SER A 621 -18.93 38.41 -45.19
N GLU A 622 -19.36 38.97 -46.33
CA GLU A 622 -20.74 38.80 -46.85
C GLU A 622 -20.73 38.16 -48.24
N SER A 623 -21.76 37.38 -48.55
CA SER A 623 -21.97 36.78 -49.86
C SER A 623 -23.43 36.89 -50.27
N GLU A 624 -23.72 37.36 -51.46
CA GLU A 624 -25.08 37.44 -52.04
C GLU A 624 -25.72 36.05 -52.21
N LYS A 625 -24.90 35.03 -52.47
CA LYS A 625 -25.35 33.68 -52.80
C LYS A 625 -25.23 32.71 -51.67
N GLY A 626 -24.45 32.99 -50.63
CA GLY A 626 -24.15 32.08 -49.52
C GLY A 626 -23.45 30.77 -49.91
N ILE A 627 -22.81 30.77 -51.12
CA ILE A 627 -22.14 29.57 -51.65
C ILE A 627 -20.67 29.59 -51.18
N PHE A 628 -20.18 28.52 -50.63
CA PHE A 628 -18.80 28.33 -50.24
C PHE A 628 -17.99 27.71 -51.39
N PRO A 629 -16.71 28.10 -51.60
CA PRO A 629 -15.85 27.41 -52.55
C PRO A 629 -15.53 25.99 -52.09
N THR A 630 -14.98 25.20 -52.97
CA THR A 630 -14.49 23.85 -52.73
C THR A 630 -13.02 23.68 -53.12
N PHE A 631 -12.42 22.52 -52.86
CA PHE A 631 -11.09 22.23 -53.40
C PHE A 631 -11.02 22.22 -54.95
N PHE A 632 -12.16 22.05 -55.65
CA PHE A 632 -12.17 22.21 -57.11
C PHE A 632 -11.92 23.64 -57.48
N ASP A 633 -12.51 24.62 -56.79
CA ASP A 633 -12.32 26.03 -57.04
C ASP A 633 -10.91 26.47 -56.73
N LEU A 634 -10.36 25.95 -55.60
CA LEU A 634 -8.96 26.20 -55.24
C LEU A 634 -7.99 25.64 -56.29
N LEU A 635 -8.22 24.42 -56.80
CA LEU A 635 -7.40 23.78 -57.82
C LEU A 635 -7.39 24.52 -59.13
N ASP A 636 -8.51 25.16 -59.47
CA ASP A 636 -8.66 25.98 -60.69
C ASP A 636 -7.88 27.31 -60.61
N ILE A 637 -7.80 27.92 -59.43
CA ILE A 637 -7.18 29.22 -59.21
C ILE A 637 -5.70 29.11 -58.90
N LEU A 638 -5.27 28.12 -58.17
CA LEU A 638 -3.93 27.98 -57.63
C LEU A 638 -2.80 28.09 -58.67
N PRO A 639 -2.88 27.47 -59.87
CA PRO A 639 -1.85 27.63 -60.90
C PRO A 639 -1.67 29.10 -61.36
N GLY A 640 -2.79 29.85 -61.54
CA GLY A 640 -2.72 31.24 -61.92
C GLY A 640 -2.07 32.13 -60.88
N VAL A 641 -2.35 31.90 -59.59
CA VAL A 641 -1.67 32.63 -58.49
C VAL A 641 -0.18 32.34 -58.45
N ILE A 642 0.23 31.08 -58.71
CA ILE A 642 1.65 30.72 -58.78
C ILE A 642 2.34 31.40 -59.96
N GLU A 643 1.72 31.46 -61.14
CA GLU A 643 2.22 32.14 -62.33
C GLU A 643 2.36 33.63 -62.13
N GLU A 644 1.41 34.29 -61.50
CA GLU A 644 1.45 35.72 -61.16
C GLU A 644 2.51 36.06 -60.11
N SER A 645 2.95 35.09 -59.34
CA SER A 645 4.00 35.29 -58.37
C SER A 645 5.34 35.56 -59.06
N HIS A 646 6.10 36.56 -58.62
CA HIS A 646 7.37 36.97 -59.23
C HIS A 646 8.55 36.08 -58.78
N TYR A 647 8.31 34.76 -58.57
CA TYR A 647 9.36 33.78 -58.28
C TYR A 647 10.04 33.26 -59.55
N SER A 648 11.21 32.65 -59.38
CA SER A 648 11.91 32.02 -60.52
C SER A 648 11.05 30.87 -61.08
N LYS A 649 11.23 30.55 -62.38
CA LYS A 649 10.47 29.49 -63.05
C LYS A 649 10.64 28.13 -62.37
N ASP A 650 11.83 27.86 -61.79
CA ASP A 650 12.10 26.65 -61.06
C ASP A 650 11.27 26.59 -59.77
N THR A 651 11.25 27.68 -59.00
CA THR A 651 10.42 27.78 -57.79
C THR A 651 8.91 27.71 -58.09
N GLN A 652 8.46 28.30 -59.19
CA GLN A 652 7.06 28.17 -59.61
C GLN A 652 6.71 26.74 -59.96
N SER A 653 7.62 26.03 -60.68
CA SER A 653 7.46 24.62 -61.03
C SER A 653 7.39 23.72 -59.76
N ASP A 654 8.24 23.98 -58.77
CA ASP A 654 8.24 23.29 -57.49
C ASP A 654 6.94 23.54 -56.73
N TYR A 655 6.44 24.77 -56.71
CA TYR A 655 5.16 25.10 -56.04
C TYR A 655 3.95 24.44 -56.72
N VAL A 656 3.90 24.45 -58.07
CA VAL A 656 2.89 23.73 -58.82
C VAL A 656 2.98 22.22 -58.51
N GLY A 657 4.16 21.66 -58.56
CA GLY A 657 4.37 20.24 -58.23
C GLY A 657 3.93 19.87 -56.78
N ALA A 658 4.24 20.73 -55.83
CA ALA A 658 3.94 20.48 -54.44
C ALA A 658 2.48 20.79 -54.06
N LEU A 659 1.97 21.98 -54.32
CA LEU A 659 0.66 22.46 -53.89
C LEU A 659 -0.48 21.92 -54.76
N CYS A 660 -0.37 22.09 -56.10
CA CYS A 660 -1.46 21.64 -57.00
C CYS A 660 -1.63 20.13 -56.97
N THR A 661 -0.55 19.35 -56.82
CA THR A 661 -0.64 17.89 -56.75
C THR A 661 -1.33 17.44 -55.44
N ARG A 662 -1.02 18.08 -54.31
CA ARG A 662 -1.69 17.79 -53.03
C ARG A 662 -3.17 18.15 -53.07
N VAL A 663 -3.51 19.37 -53.49
CA VAL A 663 -4.93 19.78 -53.64
C VAL A 663 -5.66 18.86 -54.61
N LYS A 664 -5.07 18.49 -55.72
CA LYS A 664 -5.68 17.53 -56.69
C LYS A 664 -5.92 16.17 -56.07
N SER A 665 -5.03 15.71 -55.17
CA SER A 665 -5.25 14.44 -54.49
C SER A 665 -6.48 14.43 -53.60
N LEU A 666 -6.89 15.60 -53.06
CA LEU A 666 -8.07 15.77 -52.22
C LEU A 666 -9.36 15.87 -53.05
N THR A 667 -9.29 16.17 -54.34
CA THR A 667 -10.49 16.20 -55.22
C THR A 667 -10.77 14.88 -55.93
N ASN A 668 -9.85 13.91 -55.82
CA ASN A 668 -9.94 12.65 -56.54
C ASN A 668 -10.71 11.57 -55.74
N GLY A 669 -11.59 10.83 -56.47
CA GLY A 669 -12.28 9.66 -55.98
C GLY A 669 -13.10 9.90 -54.70
N ILE A 670 -12.91 9.07 -53.68
CA ILE A 670 -13.68 9.13 -52.44
C ILE A 670 -13.37 10.43 -51.66
N TYR A 671 -12.12 10.92 -51.70
CA TYR A 671 -11.75 12.15 -50.99
C TYR A 671 -12.50 13.37 -51.53
N GLY A 672 -12.72 13.47 -52.84
CA GLY A 672 -13.56 14.50 -53.40
C GLY A 672 -15.03 14.44 -52.89
N SER A 673 -15.56 13.23 -52.74
CA SER A 673 -16.93 13.06 -52.18
C SER A 673 -16.99 13.40 -50.68
N VAL A 674 -15.84 13.33 -49.98
CA VAL A 674 -15.73 13.65 -48.52
C VAL A 674 -15.53 15.14 -48.31
N LEU A 675 -14.58 15.75 -49.03
CA LEU A 675 -14.08 17.11 -48.78
C LEU A 675 -14.66 18.20 -49.71
N CYS A 676 -15.33 17.82 -50.78
CA CYS A 676 -15.94 18.75 -51.73
C CYS A 676 -17.48 18.54 -51.83
N ALA A 677 -18.10 18.15 -50.73
CA ALA A 677 -19.51 17.85 -50.69
C ALA A 677 -20.34 19.16 -50.70
N GLU A 678 -21.29 19.28 -51.64
CA GLU A 678 -22.29 20.37 -51.67
C GLU A 678 -23.33 20.17 -50.56
N ASP A 679 -23.67 18.89 -50.23
CA ASP A 679 -24.57 18.49 -49.19
C ASP A 679 -23.77 18.06 -47.91
N ALA A 680 -22.93 18.94 -47.42
CA ALA A 680 -22.14 18.70 -46.23
C ALA A 680 -23.02 18.56 -45.00
N LEU A 681 -22.57 17.68 -44.04
CA LEU A 681 -23.22 17.56 -42.75
C LEU A 681 -23.16 18.92 -42.04
N SER A 682 -24.27 19.24 -41.36
CA SER A 682 -24.32 20.46 -40.55
C SER A 682 -23.43 20.32 -39.33
N ASP A 683 -22.88 21.44 -38.85
CA ASP A 683 -22.02 21.43 -37.64
C ASP A 683 -22.78 20.92 -36.39
N ALA A 684 -24.09 21.15 -36.31
CA ALA A 684 -24.93 20.62 -35.22
C ALA A 684 -25.07 19.08 -35.28
N GLU A 685 -25.21 18.48 -36.47
CA GLU A 685 -25.22 17.02 -36.64
C GLU A 685 -23.90 16.40 -36.30
N MET A 686 -22.79 17.13 -36.50
CA MET A 686 -21.44 16.63 -36.23
C MET A 686 -21.02 16.81 -34.78
N PHE A 687 -21.44 17.87 -34.09
CA PHE A 687 -20.86 18.30 -32.82
C PHE A 687 -21.84 18.38 -31.64
N ASP A 688 -23.16 18.21 -31.87
CA ASP A 688 -24.13 18.20 -30.77
C ASP A 688 -24.76 16.81 -30.53
N GLN A 689 -24.24 15.79 -31.20
CA GLN A 689 -24.68 14.40 -31.08
C GLN A 689 -23.50 13.48 -30.78
N ASN A 690 -23.78 12.21 -30.47
CA ASN A 690 -22.74 11.20 -30.35
C ASN A 690 -22.31 10.78 -31.77
N VAL A 691 -21.11 11.12 -32.16
CA VAL A 691 -20.60 10.89 -33.52
C VAL A 691 -19.28 10.12 -33.48
N ILE A 692 -19.15 9.16 -34.39
CA ILE A 692 -17.91 8.39 -34.59
C ILE A 692 -17.45 8.64 -36.02
N VAL A 693 -16.24 9.16 -36.17
CA VAL A 693 -15.59 9.37 -37.46
C VAL A 693 -14.50 8.34 -37.66
N ASP A 694 -14.78 7.35 -38.51
CA ASP A 694 -13.84 6.29 -38.86
C ASP A 694 -12.95 6.70 -40.04
N LEU A 695 -11.69 7.02 -39.74
CA LEU A 695 -10.65 7.34 -40.73
C LEU A 695 -9.67 6.16 -40.95
N SER A 696 -9.95 4.98 -40.41
CA SER A 696 -9.05 3.83 -40.47
C SER A 696 -8.73 3.38 -41.90
N ARG A 697 -9.62 3.67 -42.85
CA ARG A 697 -9.45 3.33 -44.28
C ARG A 697 -8.67 4.35 -45.08
N VAL A 698 -8.31 5.48 -44.51
CA VAL A 698 -7.44 6.46 -45.16
C VAL A 698 -5.99 5.96 -45.14
N GLY A 699 -5.41 5.81 -46.34
CA GLY A 699 -4.05 5.25 -46.48
C GLY A 699 -2.92 6.26 -46.23
N SER A 700 -3.19 7.58 -46.50
CA SER A 700 -2.19 8.63 -46.36
C SER A 700 -2.23 9.25 -44.97
N MET A 701 -1.07 9.34 -44.32
CA MET A 701 -0.93 10.01 -43.00
C MET A 701 -1.24 11.50 -43.14
N GLU A 702 -0.78 12.17 -44.20
CA GLU A 702 -1.05 13.57 -44.47
C GLU A 702 -2.55 13.84 -44.59
N THR A 703 -3.28 12.96 -45.27
CA THR A 703 -4.75 13.09 -45.45
C THR A 703 -5.48 12.82 -44.12
N LYS A 704 -5.02 11.84 -43.31
CA LYS A 704 -5.56 11.61 -41.96
C LYS A 704 -5.39 12.85 -41.09
N SER A 705 -4.15 13.38 -41.00
CA SER A 705 -3.85 14.58 -40.23
C SER A 705 -4.73 15.76 -40.68
N LEU A 706 -4.88 15.95 -41.98
CA LEU A 706 -5.69 17.02 -42.54
C LEU A 706 -7.17 16.87 -42.14
N LEU A 707 -7.76 15.70 -42.29
CA LEU A 707 -9.13 15.45 -41.88
C LEU A 707 -9.36 15.67 -40.37
N MET A 708 -8.44 15.18 -39.54
CA MET A 708 -8.46 15.44 -38.10
C MET A 708 -8.33 16.93 -37.77
N GLY A 709 -7.43 17.64 -38.44
CA GLY A 709 -7.23 19.09 -38.27
C GLY A 709 -8.46 19.92 -38.67
N ILE A 710 -9.08 19.59 -39.82
CA ILE A 710 -10.32 20.23 -40.28
C ILE A 710 -11.45 20.01 -39.29
N LEU A 711 -11.62 18.80 -38.77
CA LEU A 711 -12.64 18.52 -37.77
C LEU A 711 -12.46 19.34 -36.50
N VAL A 712 -11.21 19.45 -36.00
CA VAL A 712 -10.89 20.25 -34.80
C VAL A 712 -11.14 21.75 -35.09
N MET A 713 -10.76 22.24 -36.24
CA MET A 713 -10.99 23.65 -36.64
C MET A 713 -12.49 23.95 -36.71
N LYS A 714 -13.28 23.14 -37.41
CA LYS A 714 -14.75 23.33 -37.53
C LYS A 714 -15.43 23.24 -36.16
N LEU A 715 -14.99 22.31 -35.30
CA LEU A 715 -15.47 22.21 -33.93
C LEU A 715 -15.20 23.51 -33.15
N GLN A 716 -13.98 24.06 -33.28
CA GLN A 716 -13.59 25.29 -32.61
C GLN A 716 -14.49 26.46 -33.08
N GLU A 717 -14.64 26.66 -34.37
CA GLU A 717 -15.47 27.73 -34.94
C GLU A 717 -16.95 27.55 -34.52
N TYR A 718 -17.47 26.35 -34.57
CA TYR A 718 -18.84 26.05 -34.13
C TYR A 718 -19.03 26.38 -32.64
N ARG A 719 -18.10 25.97 -31.75
CA ARG A 719 -18.21 26.23 -30.30
C ARG A 719 -18.09 27.71 -29.98
N MET A 720 -17.24 28.44 -30.68
CA MET A 720 -17.13 29.90 -30.53
C MET A 720 -18.44 30.63 -30.82
N CYS A 721 -19.24 30.11 -31.76
CA CYS A 721 -20.53 30.70 -32.16
C CYS A 721 -21.71 30.18 -31.34
N SER A 722 -21.71 28.89 -30.97
CA SER A 722 -22.86 28.23 -30.36
C SER A 722 -22.83 28.15 -28.83
N SER A 723 -21.66 28.44 -28.22
CA SER A 723 -21.47 28.28 -26.75
C SER A 723 -21.10 29.59 -26.08
N GLY A 724 -21.62 29.82 -24.87
CA GLY A 724 -21.19 30.93 -24.02
C GLY A 724 -19.85 30.65 -23.38
N MET A 725 -19.14 31.72 -22.96
CA MET A 725 -17.93 31.57 -22.17
C MET A 725 -18.19 30.93 -20.79
N ASN A 726 -17.24 30.14 -20.30
CA ASN A 726 -17.31 29.41 -19.02
C ASN A 726 -18.51 28.46 -18.93
N SER A 727 -18.84 27.82 -20.04
CA SER A 727 -19.89 26.81 -20.11
C SER A 727 -19.49 25.54 -19.35
N ARG A 728 -20.49 24.87 -18.73
CA ARG A 728 -20.29 23.50 -18.18
C ARG A 728 -19.96 22.53 -19.31
N LEU A 729 -19.39 21.40 -19.00
CA LEU A 729 -19.08 20.36 -19.98
C LEU A 729 -20.36 19.94 -20.73
N ARG A 730 -20.32 20.08 -22.05
CA ARG A 730 -21.42 19.75 -22.95
C ARG A 730 -21.10 18.64 -23.93
N HIS A 731 -19.84 18.57 -24.30
CA HIS A 731 -19.38 17.67 -25.34
C HIS A 731 -17.93 17.27 -25.10
N VAL A 732 -17.56 16.10 -25.58
CA VAL A 732 -16.21 15.56 -25.46
C VAL A 732 -15.73 15.06 -26.82
N THR A 733 -14.59 15.54 -27.26
CA THR A 733 -13.91 15.08 -28.48
C THR A 733 -12.77 14.14 -28.16
N VAL A 734 -12.82 12.91 -28.65
CA VAL A 734 -11.76 11.91 -28.53
C VAL A 734 -10.88 11.97 -29.77
N LEU A 735 -9.59 12.23 -29.58
CA LEU A 735 -8.56 12.12 -30.61
C LEU A 735 -7.72 10.87 -30.33
N GLU A 736 -8.03 9.78 -31.05
CA GLU A 736 -7.19 8.56 -30.99
C GLU A 736 -5.94 8.73 -31.84
N GLU A 737 -4.84 8.10 -31.36
CA GLU A 737 -3.51 8.21 -32.00
C GLU A 737 -3.18 9.66 -32.38
N ALA A 738 -3.32 10.56 -31.40
CA ALA A 738 -3.27 12.01 -31.58
C ALA A 738 -1.95 12.49 -32.19
N HIS A 739 -0.88 11.69 -32.12
CA HIS A 739 0.38 11.97 -32.81
C HIS A 739 0.25 12.09 -34.34
N ASN A 740 -0.87 11.65 -34.92
CA ASN A 740 -1.14 11.87 -36.34
C ASN A 740 -1.36 13.36 -36.64
N LEU A 741 -1.92 14.12 -35.70
CA LEU A 741 -2.18 15.56 -35.84
C LEU A 741 -1.21 16.43 -35.04
N LEU A 742 -0.91 16.02 -33.81
CA LEU A 742 -0.21 16.82 -32.78
C LEU A 742 1.23 16.33 -32.56
N ARG A 743 1.90 15.97 -33.66
CA ARG A 743 3.25 15.38 -33.59
C ARG A 743 4.32 16.41 -33.26
N LYS A 744 5.20 16.09 -32.35
CA LYS A 744 6.42 16.84 -32.06
C LYS A 744 7.31 16.93 -33.30
N THR A 745 7.71 18.15 -33.68
CA THR A 745 8.66 18.37 -34.73
C THR A 745 10.07 18.56 -34.19
N SER A 746 11.10 18.05 -34.91
CA SER A 746 12.50 18.17 -34.49
C SER A 746 12.94 19.61 -34.51
N ALA A 747 13.65 20.05 -33.46
CA ALA A 747 14.25 21.40 -33.39
C ALA A 747 15.46 21.58 -34.31
N GLU A 748 15.99 20.49 -34.91
CA GLU A 748 17.14 20.49 -35.82
C GLU A 748 16.71 20.69 -37.25
N GLN A 749 16.14 21.85 -37.58
CA GLN A 749 16.04 22.25 -38.98
C GLN A 749 16.96 23.43 -39.28
N SER A 750 17.67 23.30 -40.40
CA SER A 750 18.64 24.19 -40.94
C SER A 750 18.33 25.68 -40.74
N GLN A 751 19.36 26.47 -40.58
CA GLN A 751 19.38 27.92 -40.28
C GLN A 751 18.53 28.83 -41.20
N GLU A 752 17.87 28.30 -42.22
CA GLU A 752 17.07 29.08 -43.20
C GLU A 752 15.57 28.77 -43.22
N GLY A 753 15.10 27.73 -42.53
CA GLY A 753 13.67 27.38 -42.47
C GLY A 753 13.14 27.53 -41.04
N ALA A 754 12.36 28.59 -40.77
CA ALA A 754 11.58 28.64 -39.54
C ALA A 754 10.78 27.33 -39.40
N ASN A 755 10.76 26.69 -38.21
CA ASN A 755 9.94 25.51 -37.92
C ASN A 755 8.45 25.89 -37.93
N LEU A 756 7.92 26.13 -39.14
CA LEU A 756 6.53 26.54 -39.36
C LEU A 756 5.58 25.46 -38.88
N GLN A 757 5.86 24.22 -39.23
CA GLN A 757 5.02 23.08 -38.85
C GLN A 757 4.94 22.95 -37.34
N GLY A 758 6.05 23.07 -36.60
CA GLY A 758 6.07 23.02 -35.16
C GLY A 758 5.26 24.12 -34.48
N LYS A 759 5.35 25.36 -35.04
CA LYS A 759 4.55 26.49 -34.58
C LYS A 759 3.06 26.26 -34.80
N SER A 760 2.66 25.74 -35.97
CA SER A 760 1.25 25.44 -36.26
C SER A 760 0.69 24.32 -35.40
N VAL A 761 1.49 23.30 -35.09
CA VAL A 761 1.11 22.25 -34.12
C VAL A 761 0.94 22.82 -32.72
N GLU A 762 1.84 23.69 -32.28
CA GLU A 762 1.73 24.37 -30.97
C GLU A 762 0.49 25.29 -30.94
N MET A 763 0.19 26.03 -32.01
CA MET A 763 -1.01 26.83 -32.11
C MET A 763 -2.27 26.01 -32.04
N LEU A 764 -2.29 24.85 -32.70
CA LEU A 764 -3.41 23.92 -32.66
C LEU A 764 -3.60 23.33 -31.25
N ALA A 765 -2.50 22.98 -30.55
CA ALA A 765 -2.56 22.53 -29.18
C ALA A 765 -3.11 23.61 -28.22
N ASN A 766 -2.75 24.87 -28.46
CA ASN A 766 -3.28 26.00 -27.70
C ASN A 766 -4.75 26.27 -28.03
N ALA A 767 -5.16 26.15 -29.29
CA ALA A 767 -6.56 26.24 -29.70
C ALA A 767 -7.42 25.18 -29.03
N ILE A 768 -6.93 23.93 -28.95
CA ILE A 768 -7.57 22.84 -28.17
C ILE A 768 -7.72 23.26 -26.71
N ALA A 769 -6.66 23.79 -26.08
CA ALA A 769 -6.71 24.20 -24.69
C ALA A 769 -7.73 25.32 -24.40
N GLU A 770 -7.94 26.24 -25.35
CA GLU A 770 -8.93 27.31 -25.23
C GLU A 770 -10.39 26.80 -25.28
N MET A 771 -10.63 25.67 -25.92
CA MET A 771 -11.96 25.08 -26.08
C MET A 771 -12.64 24.72 -24.77
N ARG A 772 -11.86 24.54 -23.70
CA ARG A 772 -12.37 24.39 -22.33
C ARG A 772 -13.37 25.49 -21.95
N THR A 773 -13.13 26.73 -22.41
CA THR A 773 -13.96 27.89 -22.08
C THR A 773 -15.38 27.76 -22.63
N TYR A 774 -15.55 26.99 -23.69
CA TYR A 774 -16.84 26.75 -24.36
C TYR A 774 -17.52 25.44 -23.90
N GLY A 775 -16.99 24.77 -22.87
CA GLY A 775 -17.53 23.50 -22.36
C GLY A 775 -17.24 22.30 -23.26
N GLU A 776 -16.19 22.41 -24.08
CA GLU A 776 -15.67 21.31 -24.90
C GLU A 776 -14.47 20.64 -24.22
N GLY A 777 -14.59 19.34 -23.93
CA GLY A 777 -13.53 18.51 -23.38
C GLY A 777 -12.80 17.74 -24.48
N PHE A 778 -11.48 17.57 -24.37
CA PHE A 778 -10.74 16.67 -25.25
C PHE A 778 -10.22 15.46 -24.47
N ILE A 779 -10.39 14.27 -25.02
CA ILE A 779 -9.70 13.06 -24.60
C ILE A 779 -8.64 12.76 -25.67
N ILE A 780 -7.39 12.99 -25.29
CA ILE A 780 -6.24 12.76 -26.17
C ILE A 780 -5.67 11.40 -25.82
N ALA A 781 -5.84 10.43 -26.72
CA ALA A 781 -5.39 9.06 -26.52
C ALA A 781 -4.21 8.72 -27.43
N ASP A 782 -3.10 8.31 -26.84
CA ASP A 782 -1.89 7.97 -27.62
C ASP A 782 -1.12 6.83 -26.97
N GLN A 783 -0.40 6.05 -27.79
CA GLN A 783 0.45 4.95 -27.34
C GLN A 783 1.90 5.37 -27.06
N ALA A 784 2.37 6.42 -27.72
CA ALA A 784 3.74 6.90 -27.66
C ALA A 784 3.77 8.40 -27.32
N PRO A 785 3.64 8.78 -26.05
CA PRO A 785 3.58 10.17 -25.63
C PRO A 785 4.79 11.01 -26.05
N GLY A 786 5.95 10.39 -26.21
CA GLY A 786 7.17 11.06 -26.71
C GLY A 786 7.08 11.57 -28.14
N LEU A 787 6.10 11.09 -28.93
CA LEU A 787 5.85 11.57 -30.28
C LEU A 787 4.97 12.84 -30.31
N LEU A 788 4.24 13.12 -29.21
CA LEU A 788 3.37 14.29 -29.11
C LEU A 788 4.14 15.56 -28.78
N ASP A 789 3.59 16.69 -29.21
CA ASP A 789 4.07 17.97 -28.72
C ASP A 789 3.84 18.10 -27.20
N MET A 790 4.82 18.69 -26.52
CA MET A 790 4.81 18.79 -25.06
C MET A 790 3.65 19.65 -24.53
N SER A 791 3.22 20.64 -25.29
CA SER A 791 2.10 21.53 -24.93
C SER A 791 0.79 20.74 -24.78
N VAL A 792 0.59 19.73 -25.59
CA VAL A 792 -0.60 18.85 -25.55
C VAL A 792 -0.69 18.14 -24.19
N ILE A 793 0.42 17.53 -23.75
CA ILE A 793 0.45 16.78 -22.48
C ILE A 793 0.30 17.73 -21.28
N ARG A 794 0.91 18.94 -21.36
CA ARG A 794 0.84 19.93 -20.29
C ARG A 794 -0.54 20.53 -20.10
N ASN A 795 -1.28 20.73 -21.20
CA ASN A 795 -2.57 21.37 -21.19
C ASN A 795 -3.73 20.47 -20.77
N THR A 796 -3.46 19.20 -20.43
CA THR A 796 -4.50 18.28 -19.94
C THR A 796 -4.53 18.27 -18.42
N ASN A 797 -5.72 18.34 -17.82
CA ASN A 797 -5.95 18.33 -16.38
C ASN A 797 -5.97 16.90 -15.82
N THR A 798 -6.69 16.02 -16.50
CA THR A 798 -6.82 14.62 -16.09
C THR A 798 -5.81 13.77 -16.87
N LYS A 799 -5.10 12.89 -16.19
CA LYS A 799 -4.16 11.96 -16.77
C LYS A 799 -4.47 10.54 -16.35
N ILE A 800 -4.58 9.64 -17.33
CA ILE A 800 -4.82 8.21 -17.13
C ILE A 800 -3.66 7.48 -17.82
N ILE A 801 -2.73 6.98 -17.03
CA ILE A 801 -1.47 6.41 -17.50
C ILE A 801 -1.50 4.91 -17.21
N LEU A 802 -1.74 4.11 -18.25
CA LEU A 802 -1.59 2.66 -18.19
C LEU A 802 -0.11 2.27 -18.30
N ARG A 803 0.15 0.97 -18.38
CA ARG A 803 1.54 0.47 -18.44
C ARG A 803 2.30 1.04 -19.64
N LEU A 804 3.48 1.62 -19.35
CA LEU A 804 4.42 2.16 -20.31
C LEU A 804 5.80 1.53 -20.11
N PRO A 805 6.32 0.74 -21.07
CA PRO A 805 7.63 0.11 -20.96
C PRO A 805 8.79 1.10 -21.17
N ASP A 806 8.63 2.10 -22.04
CA ASP A 806 9.67 3.07 -22.35
C ASP A 806 9.93 4.04 -21.20
N GLU A 807 11.21 4.26 -20.86
CA GLU A 807 11.60 5.07 -19.71
C GLU A 807 11.40 6.58 -19.99
N GLU A 808 11.68 7.05 -21.20
CA GLU A 808 11.54 8.47 -21.54
C GLU A 808 10.07 8.85 -21.55
N ASP A 809 9.23 7.99 -22.10
CA ASP A 809 7.77 8.15 -22.10
C ASP A 809 7.24 8.17 -20.66
N ARG A 810 7.67 7.24 -19.80
CA ARG A 810 7.26 7.24 -18.38
C ARG A 810 7.64 8.53 -17.65
N LYS A 811 8.90 8.99 -17.84
CA LYS A 811 9.37 10.22 -17.20
C LYS A 811 8.59 11.44 -17.71
N LEU A 812 8.29 11.46 -18.98
CA LEU A 812 7.55 12.57 -19.61
C LEU A 812 6.15 12.70 -19.00
N VAL A 813 5.37 11.63 -19.05
CA VAL A 813 3.97 11.65 -18.56
C VAL A 813 3.90 11.64 -17.04
N GLY A 814 4.80 10.92 -16.37
CA GLY A 814 4.84 10.83 -14.91
C GLY A 814 5.11 12.17 -14.25
N LYS A 815 6.07 12.93 -14.76
CA LYS A 815 6.34 14.30 -14.27
C LYS A 815 5.15 15.24 -14.49
N SER A 816 4.42 15.07 -15.59
CA SER A 816 3.22 15.86 -15.86
C SER A 816 2.03 15.50 -14.96
N ALA A 817 2.04 14.31 -14.34
CA ALA A 817 1.06 13.80 -13.38
C ALA A 817 1.55 13.90 -11.92
N ALA A 818 2.60 14.69 -11.65
CA ALA A 818 3.19 14.87 -10.33
C ALA A 818 3.70 13.57 -9.66
N LEU A 819 4.06 12.55 -10.45
CA LEU A 819 4.58 11.29 -9.94
C LEU A 819 6.02 11.42 -9.42
N LYS A 820 6.31 10.71 -8.33
CA LYS A 820 7.66 10.50 -7.78
C LYS A 820 8.43 9.47 -8.63
N GLU A 821 9.75 9.45 -8.56
CA GLU A 821 10.59 8.53 -9.37
C GLU A 821 10.18 7.04 -9.19
N ALA A 822 9.96 6.60 -7.96
CA ALA A 822 9.50 5.23 -7.69
C ALA A 822 8.12 4.93 -8.35
N GLN A 823 7.21 5.90 -8.38
CA GLN A 823 5.90 5.77 -9.03
C GLN A 823 6.04 5.74 -10.57
N ILE A 824 7.01 6.50 -11.12
CA ILE A 824 7.33 6.47 -12.56
C ILE A 824 7.85 5.09 -12.96
N ASP A 825 8.72 4.49 -12.14
CA ASP A 825 9.25 3.15 -12.41
C ASP A 825 8.14 2.09 -12.33
N GLU A 826 7.19 2.24 -11.40
CA GLU A 826 6.03 1.36 -11.26
C GLU A 826 5.15 1.31 -12.51
N LEU A 827 5.06 2.39 -13.28
CA LEU A 827 4.29 2.43 -14.52
C LEU A 827 4.70 1.35 -15.54
N SER A 828 5.94 0.84 -15.46
CA SER A 828 6.41 -0.25 -16.31
C SER A 828 5.83 -1.62 -15.93
N LYS A 829 5.39 -1.77 -14.69
CA LYS A 829 4.97 -3.04 -14.08
C LYS A 829 3.45 -3.17 -13.94
N LEU A 830 2.69 -2.11 -14.22
CA LEU A 830 1.24 -2.09 -14.03
C LEU A 830 0.56 -3.27 -14.73
N PRO A 831 -0.36 -3.98 -14.05
CA PRO A 831 -1.17 -5.03 -14.64
C PRO A 831 -2.11 -4.50 -15.74
N LEU A 832 -2.67 -5.42 -16.53
CA LEU A 832 -3.68 -5.11 -17.54
C LEU A 832 -4.88 -4.38 -16.93
N GLY A 833 -5.25 -3.24 -17.50
CA GLY A 833 -6.39 -2.42 -17.06
C GLY A 833 -6.17 -1.65 -15.76
N VAL A 834 -4.94 -1.63 -15.24
CA VAL A 834 -4.56 -0.76 -14.13
C VAL A 834 -3.88 0.48 -14.67
N ALA A 835 -4.30 1.65 -14.19
CA ALA A 835 -3.74 2.93 -14.57
C ALA A 835 -3.41 3.80 -13.36
N ALA A 836 -2.36 4.62 -13.49
CA ALA A 836 -2.15 5.74 -12.59
C ALA A 836 -3.04 6.91 -13.07
N VAL A 837 -3.92 7.36 -12.20
CA VAL A 837 -4.90 8.42 -12.49
C VAL A 837 -4.58 9.65 -11.66
N TYR A 838 -4.60 10.81 -12.30
CA TYR A 838 -4.35 12.09 -11.66
C TYR A 838 -5.27 13.16 -12.22
N GLN A 839 -5.89 13.95 -11.36
CA GLN A 839 -6.53 15.23 -11.69
C GLN A 839 -5.84 16.36 -10.93
N ASN A 840 -5.73 17.54 -11.54
CA ASN A 840 -4.96 18.65 -10.95
C ASN A 840 -5.42 19.09 -9.55
N GLU A 841 -6.64 18.78 -9.15
CA GLU A 841 -7.18 19.05 -7.81
C GLU A 841 -6.79 17.99 -6.78
N TRP A 842 -6.17 16.89 -7.21
CA TRP A 842 -5.78 15.81 -6.32
C TRP A 842 -4.39 16.06 -5.71
N PRO A 843 -4.18 15.75 -4.44
CA PRO A 843 -2.88 15.89 -3.80
C PRO A 843 -1.82 14.94 -4.37
N GLU A 844 -2.24 13.77 -4.86
CA GLU A 844 -1.37 12.75 -5.45
C GLU A 844 -2.15 11.84 -6.40
N ALA A 845 -1.40 11.14 -7.26
CA ALA A 845 -1.99 10.19 -8.18
C ALA A 845 -2.45 8.92 -7.46
N VAL A 846 -3.51 8.30 -7.96
CA VAL A 846 -4.11 7.08 -7.41
C VAL A 846 -4.06 5.98 -8.48
N LEU A 847 -3.71 4.76 -8.10
CA LEU A 847 -3.87 3.61 -9.00
C LEU A 847 -5.33 3.16 -9.04
N CYS A 848 -5.82 2.95 -10.26
CA CYS A 848 -7.18 2.49 -10.53
C CYS A 848 -7.17 1.23 -11.38
N LYS A 849 -7.89 0.21 -10.95
CA LYS A 849 -8.33 -0.87 -11.84
C LYS A 849 -9.58 -0.38 -12.56
N ILE A 850 -9.39 0.00 -13.82
CA ILE A 850 -10.46 0.53 -14.67
C ILE A 850 -11.51 -0.58 -14.90
N GLU A 851 -12.77 -0.23 -14.76
CA GLU A 851 -13.85 -1.16 -14.97
C GLU A 851 -13.91 -1.61 -16.44
N ALA A 852 -14.15 -2.89 -16.65
CA ALA A 852 -14.26 -3.40 -18.00
C ALA A 852 -15.59 -2.95 -18.63
N TYR A 853 -15.50 -2.24 -19.77
CA TYR A 853 -16.69 -1.93 -20.54
C TYR A 853 -17.31 -3.24 -21.06
N PRO A 854 -18.61 -3.48 -20.85
CA PRO A 854 -19.28 -4.69 -21.30
C PRO A 854 -19.37 -4.69 -22.83
N MET A 855 -18.37 -5.30 -23.48
CA MET A 855 -18.35 -5.42 -24.94
C MET A 855 -19.49 -6.32 -25.39
N PRO A 856 -20.30 -5.88 -26.39
CA PRO A 856 -21.27 -6.75 -27.00
C PRO A 856 -20.59 -7.95 -27.67
N GLU A 857 -21.03 -9.17 -27.40
CA GLU A 857 -20.49 -10.35 -28.07
C GLU A 857 -20.68 -10.25 -29.59
N ASN A 858 -19.59 -10.36 -30.36
CA ASN A 858 -19.55 -10.22 -31.82
C ASN A 858 -20.10 -8.87 -32.35
N ALA A 859 -19.77 -7.78 -31.66
CA ALA A 859 -20.18 -6.45 -32.12
C ALA A 859 -19.57 -6.14 -33.50
N VAL A 860 -20.42 -6.19 -34.50
CA VAL A 860 -20.10 -5.74 -35.87
C VAL A 860 -21.06 -4.60 -36.19
N TYR A 861 -20.50 -3.48 -36.63
CA TYR A 861 -21.29 -2.35 -37.06
C TYR A 861 -22.06 -2.70 -38.34
N HIS A 862 -23.34 -2.45 -38.33
CA HIS A 862 -24.22 -2.62 -39.50
C HIS A 862 -24.63 -1.26 -40.02
N LYS A 863 -24.15 -0.90 -41.20
CA LYS A 863 -24.57 0.34 -41.86
C LYS A 863 -26.09 0.38 -42.00
N PRO A 864 -26.78 1.42 -41.52
CA PRO A 864 -28.23 1.51 -41.60
C PRO A 864 -28.73 1.47 -43.05
N SER A 865 -29.65 0.57 -43.39
CA SER A 865 -30.23 0.47 -44.73
C SER A 865 -31.38 1.44 -44.96
N LYS A 866 -31.98 1.94 -43.90
CA LYS A 866 -32.98 3.03 -43.82
C LYS A 866 -32.88 3.67 -42.45
N MET A 867 -33.19 4.96 -42.29
CA MET A 867 -33.23 5.62 -40.99
C MET A 867 -34.05 4.79 -40.01
N PRO A 868 -33.44 4.23 -38.92
CA PRO A 868 -34.21 3.49 -37.92
C PRO A 868 -35.04 4.46 -37.09
N HIS A 869 -36.19 4.00 -36.59
CA HIS A 869 -36.87 4.73 -35.51
C HIS A 869 -35.90 4.83 -34.30
N GLU A 870 -35.73 6.04 -33.80
CA GLU A 870 -34.95 6.29 -32.62
C GLU A 870 -35.57 5.59 -31.41
N ILE A 871 -34.91 4.57 -30.87
CA ILE A 871 -35.39 3.86 -29.67
C ILE A 871 -34.94 4.65 -28.42
N ASN A 872 -35.84 5.51 -27.98
CA ASN A 872 -35.71 6.33 -26.78
C ASN A 872 -36.91 6.11 -25.84
N ALA A 873 -36.96 6.81 -24.74
CA ALA A 873 -38.06 6.72 -23.78
C ALA A 873 -39.42 7.09 -24.44
N GLU A 874 -39.44 8.09 -25.35
CA GLU A 874 -40.61 8.47 -26.09
C GLU A 874 -41.13 7.32 -26.96
N PHE A 875 -40.24 6.66 -27.71
CA PHE A 875 -40.59 5.52 -28.54
C PHE A 875 -41.16 4.37 -27.68
N VAL A 876 -40.42 3.94 -26.67
CA VAL A 876 -40.76 2.79 -25.84
C VAL A 876 -42.10 3.03 -25.12
N PHE A 877 -42.20 4.10 -24.36
CA PHE A 877 -43.38 4.37 -23.55
C PHE A 877 -44.52 4.97 -24.35
N GLY A 878 -44.22 5.66 -25.44
CA GLY A 878 -45.21 6.14 -26.40
C GLY A 878 -45.93 4.98 -27.09
N GLN A 879 -45.22 3.93 -27.53
CA GLN A 879 -45.81 2.73 -28.11
C GLN A 879 -46.65 1.95 -27.08
N LEU A 880 -46.18 1.83 -25.87
CA LEU A 880 -46.90 1.18 -24.77
C LEU A 880 -48.19 1.94 -24.38
N ALA A 881 -48.16 3.27 -24.44
CA ALA A 881 -49.31 4.12 -24.14
C ALA A 881 -50.48 3.99 -25.17
N VAL A 882 -50.15 3.65 -26.43
CA VAL A 882 -51.17 3.45 -27.48
C VAL A 882 -52.03 2.22 -27.22
N GLY A 883 -51.52 1.21 -26.47
CA GLY A 883 -52.30 0.07 -25.95
C GLY A 883 -52.89 -0.88 -27.01
N LYS A 884 -52.42 -0.84 -28.25
CA LYS A 884 -52.79 -1.76 -29.33
C LYS A 884 -51.71 -2.81 -29.53
N GLU A 885 -52.00 -3.89 -30.24
CA GLU A 885 -50.98 -4.88 -30.63
C GLU A 885 -49.74 -4.18 -31.20
N LEU A 886 -48.62 -4.29 -30.53
CA LEU A 886 -47.35 -3.71 -30.97
C LEU A 886 -46.87 -4.52 -32.17
N LYS A 887 -46.44 -3.84 -33.22
CA LYS A 887 -45.75 -4.53 -34.31
C LYS A 887 -44.38 -4.98 -33.84
N PRO A 888 -43.99 -6.24 -34.10
CA PRO A 888 -42.66 -6.72 -33.74
C PRO A 888 -41.57 -5.82 -34.36
N LEU A 889 -40.57 -5.48 -33.57
CA LEU A 889 -39.40 -4.74 -34.03
C LEU A 889 -38.55 -5.61 -34.95
N SER A 890 -37.85 -5.00 -35.89
CA SER A 890 -36.85 -5.66 -36.72
C SER A 890 -35.66 -6.13 -35.84
N SER A 891 -34.84 -7.05 -36.33
CA SER A 891 -33.67 -7.54 -35.60
C SER A 891 -32.74 -6.43 -35.16
N SER A 892 -32.55 -5.42 -36.00
CA SER A 892 -31.69 -4.23 -35.70
C SER A 892 -32.30 -3.36 -34.62
N GLU A 893 -33.61 -3.09 -34.68
CA GLU A 893 -34.34 -2.31 -33.67
C GLU A 893 -34.38 -3.06 -32.32
N MET A 894 -34.50 -4.39 -32.35
CA MET A 894 -34.44 -5.22 -31.14
C MET A 894 -33.10 -5.17 -30.47
N GLU A 895 -32.00 -5.13 -31.22
CA GLU A 895 -30.64 -4.93 -30.61
C GLU A 895 -30.54 -3.55 -29.99
N GLN A 896 -31.03 -2.52 -30.64
CA GLN A 896 -31.07 -1.17 -30.08
C GLN A 896 -31.93 -1.09 -28.82
N LEU A 897 -33.09 -1.77 -28.80
CA LEU A 897 -33.90 -1.87 -27.59
C LEU A 897 -33.14 -2.56 -26.44
N LYS A 898 -32.45 -3.65 -26.71
CA LYS A 898 -31.66 -4.35 -25.71
C LYS A 898 -30.53 -3.45 -25.14
N LEU A 899 -29.86 -2.69 -26.00
CA LEU A 899 -28.85 -1.74 -25.57
C LEU A 899 -29.45 -0.61 -24.72
N TRP A 900 -30.61 -0.08 -25.13
CA TRP A 900 -31.35 0.92 -24.37
C TRP A 900 -31.76 0.38 -23.00
N LEU A 901 -32.33 -0.82 -22.92
CA LEU A 901 -32.70 -1.49 -21.66
C LEU A 901 -31.47 -1.72 -20.74
N LYS A 902 -30.35 -2.13 -21.33
CA LYS A 902 -29.10 -2.33 -20.58
C LYS A 902 -28.57 -1.02 -19.99
N ARG A 903 -28.66 0.10 -20.70
CA ARG A 903 -28.28 1.42 -20.16
C ARG A 903 -29.16 1.85 -18.98
N HIS A 904 -30.38 1.33 -18.90
CA HIS A 904 -31.34 1.65 -17.85
C HIS A 904 -31.50 0.52 -16.81
N GLU A 905 -30.58 -0.44 -16.75
CA GLU A 905 -30.67 -1.56 -15.79
C GLU A 905 -30.57 -1.14 -14.32
N THR A 906 -30.08 0.08 -14.03
CA THR A 906 -30.09 0.65 -12.69
C THR A 906 -31.50 1.02 -12.22
N VAL A 907 -32.39 1.33 -13.13
CA VAL A 907 -33.78 1.74 -12.84
C VAL A 907 -34.80 0.68 -13.22
N LEU A 908 -34.51 -0.12 -14.26
CA LEU A 908 -35.38 -1.24 -14.70
C LEU A 908 -34.83 -2.56 -14.11
N LYS A 909 -35.70 -3.28 -13.43
CA LYS A 909 -35.32 -4.61 -12.93
C LYS A 909 -35.11 -5.59 -14.09
N PRO A 910 -34.29 -6.64 -13.96
CA PRO A 910 -34.05 -7.62 -15.01
C PRO A 910 -35.31 -8.34 -15.49
N GLU A 911 -36.33 -8.43 -14.67
CA GLU A 911 -37.66 -9.00 -15.03
C GLU A 911 -38.47 -8.08 -15.94
N ASP A 912 -38.39 -6.75 -15.71
CA ASP A 912 -39.07 -5.74 -16.49
C ASP A 912 -38.42 -5.56 -17.86
N SER A 913 -37.08 -5.56 -17.91
CA SER A 913 -36.32 -5.55 -19.15
C SER A 913 -36.67 -6.76 -20.04
N ARG A 914 -36.67 -7.97 -19.47
CA ARG A 914 -37.08 -9.19 -20.19
C ARG A 914 -38.54 -9.16 -20.64
N TYR A 915 -39.40 -8.54 -19.86
CA TYR A 915 -40.81 -8.34 -20.24
C TYR A 915 -40.92 -7.40 -21.45
N LEU A 916 -40.25 -6.25 -21.42
CA LEU A 916 -40.24 -5.29 -22.52
C LEU A 916 -39.65 -5.89 -23.80
N GLU A 917 -38.52 -6.60 -23.71
CA GLU A 917 -37.98 -7.32 -24.87
C GLU A 917 -38.98 -8.27 -25.50
N ARG A 918 -39.69 -9.06 -24.69
CA ARG A 918 -40.68 -10.00 -25.16
C ARG A 918 -41.87 -9.29 -25.84
N VAL A 919 -42.37 -8.20 -25.27
CA VAL A 919 -43.50 -7.44 -25.82
C VAL A 919 -43.15 -6.83 -27.17
N PHE A 920 -41.97 -6.21 -27.28
CA PHE A 920 -41.48 -5.63 -28.52
C PHE A 920 -41.04 -6.66 -29.57
N ALA A 921 -40.80 -7.92 -29.16
CA ALA A 921 -40.61 -9.05 -30.07
C ALA A 921 -41.95 -9.64 -30.61
N GLY A 922 -43.08 -9.04 -30.25
CA GLY A 922 -44.42 -9.48 -30.69
C GLY A 922 -45.15 -10.32 -29.64
N GLY A 923 -44.73 -10.30 -28.40
CA GLY A 923 -45.43 -10.95 -27.30
C GLY A 923 -46.67 -10.16 -26.82
N GLU A 924 -47.51 -10.86 -26.07
CA GLU A 924 -48.74 -10.29 -25.53
C GLU A 924 -48.47 -9.22 -24.45
N LEU A 925 -49.20 -8.10 -24.53
CA LEU A 925 -49.06 -6.97 -23.64
C LEU A 925 -49.84 -7.22 -22.35
N ASP A 926 -49.11 -7.32 -21.22
CA ASP A 926 -49.70 -7.46 -19.87
C ASP A 926 -49.76 -6.09 -19.21
N VAL A 927 -50.97 -5.58 -18.99
CA VAL A 927 -51.19 -4.26 -18.42
C VAL A 927 -50.54 -4.07 -17.04
N ALA A 928 -50.55 -5.11 -16.18
CA ALA A 928 -50.01 -5.02 -14.85
C ALA A 928 -48.48 -4.93 -14.90
N LYS A 929 -47.84 -5.76 -15.74
CA LYS A 929 -46.37 -5.73 -15.92
C LYS A 929 -45.88 -4.48 -16.60
N THR A 930 -46.68 -3.98 -17.59
CA THR A 930 -46.39 -2.71 -18.26
C THR A 930 -46.37 -1.55 -17.27
N ARG A 931 -47.43 -1.45 -16.43
CA ARG A 931 -47.49 -0.41 -15.40
C ARG A 931 -46.35 -0.52 -14.38
N LYS A 932 -45.96 -1.74 -14.04
CA LYS A 932 -44.83 -1.96 -13.15
C LYS A 932 -43.51 -1.48 -13.78
N ALA A 933 -43.23 -1.83 -15.03
CA ALA A 933 -42.04 -1.38 -15.74
C ALA A 933 -41.98 0.15 -15.86
N VAL A 934 -43.14 0.78 -16.18
CA VAL A 934 -43.28 2.24 -16.19
C VAL A 934 -43.00 2.82 -14.79
N PHE A 935 -43.59 2.25 -13.75
CA PHE A 935 -43.41 2.71 -12.39
C PHE A 935 -41.94 2.65 -11.96
N ASP A 936 -41.26 1.53 -12.19
CA ASP A 936 -39.85 1.34 -11.81
C ASP A 936 -38.94 2.29 -12.62
N PHE A 937 -39.20 2.49 -13.92
CA PHE A 937 -38.41 3.39 -14.77
C PHE A 937 -38.49 4.88 -14.36
N PHE A 938 -39.69 5.34 -14.05
CA PHE A 938 -39.93 6.74 -13.72
C PHE A 938 -39.81 7.04 -12.20
N GLY A 939 -38.92 6.35 -11.50
CA GLY A 939 -38.55 6.65 -10.12
C GLY A 939 -39.41 6.03 -9.02
N GLY A 940 -40.36 5.17 -9.39
CA GLY A 940 -41.14 4.36 -8.45
C GLY A 940 -41.93 5.15 -7.42
N ILE A 941 -41.82 4.71 -6.17
CA ILE A 941 -42.50 5.38 -5.02
C ILE A 941 -41.98 6.79 -4.78
N GLY A 942 -40.72 7.10 -5.13
CA GLY A 942 -40.12 8.42 -4.98
C GLY A 942 -40.94 9.47 -5.80
N THR A 943 -41.19 9.19 -7.06
CA THR A 943 -41.95 10.08 -7.93
C THR A 943 -43.38 10.29 -7.43
N VAL A 944 -44.02 9.25 -6.86
CA VAL A 944 -45.34 9.39 -6.23
C VAL A 944 -45.30 10.30 -5.03
N VAL A 945 -44.27 10.18 -4.19
CA VAL A 945 -44.05 11.06 -3.02
C VAL A 945 -43.82 12.50 -3.47
N ASP A 946 -43.00 12.71 -4.49
CA ASP A 946 -42.71 14.04 -5.05
C ASP A 946 -43.98 14.68 -5.63
N TYR A 947 -44.77 13.90 -6.36
CA TYR A 947 -46.04 14.35 -6.88
C TYR A 947 -47.02 14.75 -5.76
N CYS A 948 -47.14 13.94 -4.71
CA CYS A 948 -47.96 14.24 -3.54
C CYS A 948 -47.44 15.48 -2.77
N ALA A 949 -46.13 15.67 -2.71
CA ALA A 949 -45.52 16.86 -2.09
C ALA A 949 -45.78 18.12 -2.93
N ALA A 950 -45.68 18.03 -4.24
CA ALA A 950 -46.01 19.11 -5.15
C ALA A 950 -47.53 19.46 -5.11
N ALA A 951 -48.42 18.46 -5.04
CA ALA A 951 -49.86 18.65 -4.91
C ALA A 951 -50.27 19.41 -3.64
N LYS A 952 -49.44 19.40 -2.59
CA LYS A 952 -49.67 20.21 -1.38
C LYS A 952 -49.24 21.67 -1.56
N LYS A 953 -48.40 22.00 -2.54
CA LYS A 953 -47.76 23.29 -2.71
C LYS A 953 -48.22 24.07 -3.93
N SER A 954 -48.72 23.38 -4.98
CA SER A 954 -49.11 23.93 -6.26
C SER A 954 -50.61 23.73 -6.50
N LEU A 955 -51.22 24.70 -7.19
CA LEU A 955 -52.59 24.59 -7.68
C LEU A 955 -52.69 23.77 -9.01
N THR A 956 -51.55 23.52 -9.67
CA THR A 956 -51.45 22.84 -10.95
C THR A 956 -50.36 21.78 -10.97
N PRO A 957 -50.26 20.89 -9.96
CA PRO A 957 -49.12 19.95 -9.83
C PRO A 957 -49.08 18.96 -11.02
N ARG A 958 -50.22 18.53 -11.50
CA ARG A 958 -50.30 17.63 -12.65
C ARG A 958 -49.70 18.25 -13.92
N LYS A 959 -49.96 19.53 -14.17
CA LYS A 959 -49.41 20.24 -15.32
C LYS A 959 -47.88 20.36 -15.24
N GLU A 960 -47.40 20.72 -14.08
CA GLU A 960 -45.98 20.86 -13.82
C GLU A 960 -45.21 19.53 -14.00
N PHE A 961 -45.75 18.43 -13.49
CA PHE A 961 -45.17 17.10 -13.67
C PHE A 961 -45.25 16.62 -15.13
N LEU A 962 -46.31 16.92 -15.84
CA LEU A 962 -46.41 16.60 -17.26
C LEU A 962 -45.39 17.37 -18.09
N GLU A 963 -45.19 18.66 -17.80
CA GLU A 963 -44.15 19.50 -18.44
C GLU A 963 -42.75 18.97 -18.13
N GLN A 964 -42.52 18.51 -16.91
CA GLN A 964 -41.23 17.89 -16.50
C GLN A 964 -41.02 16.57 -17.26
N LEU A 965 -41.98 15.68 -17.34
CA LEU A 965 -41.85 14.42 -18.09
C LEU A 965 -41.64 14.66 -19.57
N GLN A 966 -42.31 15.66 -20.16
CA GLN A 966 -42.15 16.05 -21.56
C GLN A 966 -40.71 16.61 -21.78
N GLY A 967 -40.22 17.48 -20.91
CA GLY A 967 -38.90 18.10 -21.02
C GLY A 967 -37.74 17.11 -20.78
N GLN A 968 -37.89 16.25 -19.79
CA GLN A 968 -36.81 15.33 -19.38
C GLN A 968 -36.70 14.10 -20.29
N TYR A 969 -37.84 13.56 -20.75
CA TYR A 969 -37.86 12.30 -21.49
C TYR A 969 -38.35 12.44 -22.93
N GLY A 970 -38.66 13.64 -23.40
CA GLY A 970 -39.15 13.92 -24.75
C GLY A 970 -40.56 13.40 -25.04
N LEU A 971 -41.33 13.01 -23.99
CA LEU A 971 -42.61 12.35 -24.15
C LEU A 971 -43.66 13.30 -24.76
N LYS A 972 -44.49 12.81 -25.72
CA LYS A 972 -45.67 13.53 -26.17
C LYS A 972 -46.70 13.62 -25.06
N ALA A 973 -47.53 14.66 -25.10
CA ALA A 973 -48.47 14.96 -24.03
C ALA A 973 -49.38 13.76 -23.64
N ALA A 974 -49.84 12.98 -24.59
CA ALA A 974 -50.69 11.79 -24.35
C ALA A 974 -49.89 10.66 -23.66
N ALA A 975 -48.63 10.45 -24.05
CA ALA A 975 -47.74 9.45 -23.45
C ALA A 975 -47.34 9.88 -22.04
N ALA A 976 -46.98 11.15 -21.82
CA ALA A 976 -46.65 11.71 -20.51
C ALA A 976 -47.86 11.57 -19.54
N ASP A 977 -49.06 11.85 -20.00
CA ASP A 977 -50.25 11.71 -19.17
C ASP A 977 -50.53 10.23 -18.80
N TRP A 978 -50.35 9.32 -19.75
CA TRP A 978 -50.50 7.89 -19.51
C TRP A 978 -49.43 7.36 -18.55
N VAL A 979 -48.16 7.81 -18.67
CA VAL A 979 -47.05 7.48 -17.78
C VAL A 979 -47.35 7.95 -16.36
N LEU A 980 -47.72 9.22 -16.19
CA LEU A 980 -48.08 9.79 -14.89
C LEU A 980 -49.23 9.03 -14.22
N ASN A 981 -50.28 8.73 -14.96
CA ASN A 981 -51.39 7.93 -14.46
C ASN A 981 -50.97 6.50 -14.07
N SER A 982 -50.05 5.89 -14.82
CA SER A 982 -49.55 4.56 -14.53
C SER A 982 -48.71 4.54 -13.25
N VAL A 983 -47.83 5.54 -13.07
CA VAL A 983 -46.99 5.70 -11.87
C VAL A 983 -47.86 5.91 -10.64
N ILE A 984 -48.79 6.84 -10.69
CA ILE A 984 -49.68 7.16 -9.56
C ILE A 984 -50.54 5.95 -9.20
N SER A 985 -51.19 5.34 -10.20
CA SER A 985 -52.05 4.16 -10.03
C SER A 985 -51.30 2.98 -9.40
N MET A 986 -50.05 2.75 -9.82
CA MET A 986 -49.24 1.68 -9.28
C MET A 986 -48.80 2.00 -7.82
N GLY A 987 -48.40 3.24 -7.53
CA GLY A 987 -48.08 3.68 -6.17
C GLY A 987 -49.24 3.53 -5.21
N MET A 988 -50.47 3.85 -5.65
CA MET A 988 -51.69 3.64 -4.86
C MET A 988 -51.98 2.16 -4.61
N SER A 989 -51.69 1.29 -5.57
CA SER A 989 -51.92 -0.15 -5.42
C SER A 989 -50.99 -0.82 -4.44
N LEU A 990 -49.81 -0.23 -4.21
CA LEU A 990 -48.82 -0.71 -3.23
C LEU A 990 -49.16 -0.32 -1.77
N ASN A 991 -50.10 0.60 -1.58
CA ASN A 991 -50.61 1.01 -0.28
C ASN A 991 -52.16 0.88 -0.25
N PRO A 992 -52.69 -0.34 -0.02
CA PRO A 992 -54.11 -0.61 -0.05
C PRO A 992 -54.95 0.17 0.98
N ASP A 993 -54.30 0.71 2.02
CA ASP A 993 -55.00 1.51 3.04
C ASP A 993 -55.06 3.02 2.68
N ALA A 994 -54.38 3.46 1.65
CA ALA A 994 -54.49 4.83 1.16
C ALA A 994 -55.81 4.97 0.37
N LYS A 995 -56.90 5.32 1.05
CA LYS A 995 -58.09 5.79 0.40
C LYS A 995 -57.77 7.00 -0.43
N ALA A 996 -58.12 6.91 -1.72
CA ALA A 996 -57.96 8.01 -2.66
C ALA A 996 -58.46 9.32 -2.04
N VAL A 997 -57.57 10.28 -1.99
CA VAL A 997 -57.94 11.69 -1.89
C VAL A 997 -58.04 12.14 -3.33
N ASP A 998 -59.29 12.25 -3.81
CA ASP A 998 -59.64 12.88 -5.06
C ASP A 998 -59.12 14.30 -5.18
#